data_1a06ca3746d3b8435baa34c85a04f74a
#
_entry.id   1a06ca3746d3b8435baa34c85a04f74a
#
_cell.length_a   1.000
_cell.length_b   1.000
_cell.length_c   1.000
_cell.angle_alpha   90.00
_cell.angle_beta   90.00
_cell.angle_gamma   90.00
#
_symmetry.space_group_name_H-M   'P 1'
#
loop_
_entity.id
_entity.type
_entity.pdbx_description
1 polymer ?
#
loop_
_entity_poly.entity_id
_entity_poly.type
_entity_poly.pdbx_seq_one_letter_code
_entity_poly.pdbx_strand_id
1 'polypeptide(L)'
;MFDPALARNVAGRQFRRADTDRDERAAEPSRPVEDYLRNLAGWLPPARASARAVAQLFRAVEASTQVLQADDDAAVAEAFGQAVRLLRIGRGAAGDVEPLARVLACIALACRRRLGLWPHPVQLAGARALLAGELAEMQTGEGKTLVAAIAATAMAGSGAAVHVISTNDYLARRDREEMGPVFEFFGLDSGCIQGGMSEFQRRAAYAHTICYASGKEVVFDYLKDRLAGHGVLPSRVSRLHAFVAPQPGAAALPLIPALHFAIVDEADSVMIDEARTPMILSRQVPSQFEPALLQWAVDSAARLALDRDFRIGAGREMEVLPSALTRALPLPPGTAPSWHAPAWREQLLRQALTAAHLFHRDQHYILSEGKVQIVDESTGRVMADRSWEQGLHQLIETKEGLPLTHGRETLARMTYQRFFRRYYLLSGLTGTAAEASREMWSVYRLRVRRIPPNRPKRVKRLPAHCLPGVEAKWSAVAAAAQLAATAGQAVLVGTRSVQASEQLGAELLRRGVAHVVLNARQDAEEAQIVAQAGVSGRITVATNMAGRGTDIKPDAAARAAGGLHVILTEIHESPRVDRQLFGRSARQGEPGSIQAIVSAADAVFERQPPWLRRLAVGCGGTAELALAALVRRAQSMAERRAYRVRLQTLQHDRELHRWIGFAGRVT
;
A
#
# COMPACT_ATOMS: atom_id res chain seq x y z
N MET A 1 -29.48 8.78 10.76
CA MET A 1 -29.66 9.67 9.62
C MET A 1 -29.04 8.99 8.42
N PHE A 2 -29.84 8.62 7.45
CA PHE A 2 -29.35 8.00 6.21
C PHE A 2 -28.57 9.07 5.44
N ASP A 3 -27.36 8.75 4.99
CA ASP A 3 -26.60 9.70 4.19
C ASP A 3 -27.21 9.75 2.78
N PRO A 4 -27.80 10.90 2.37
CA PRO A 4 -28.35 11.06 1.02
C PRO A 4 -27.28 10.89 -0.08
N ALA A 5 -25.98 10.86 0.28
CA ALA A 5 -24.92 10.53 -0.63
C ALA A 5 -24.94 9.04 -1.04
N LEU A 6 -25.39 8.13 -0.16
CA LEU A 6 -25.49 6.71 -0.49
C LEU A 6 -26.54 6.47 -1.61
N ALA A 7 -27.72 7.05 -1.46
CA ALA A 7 -28.76 7.00 -2.50
C ALA A 7 -28.29 7.65 -3.80
N ARG A 8 -27.57 8.77 -3.74
CA ARG A 8 -27.00 9.44 -4.91
C ARG A 8 -25.82 8.69 -5.55
N ASN A 9 -25.02 7.97 -4.77
CA ASN A 9 -23.87 7.22 -5.29
C ASN A 9 -24.29 5.88 -5.89
N VAL A 10 -25.30 5.20 -5.34
CA VAL A 10 -25.82 3.93 -5.88
C VAL A 10 -26.94 4.17 -6.89
N ALA A 11 -27.76 5.23 -6.70
CA ALA A 11 -29.04 5.40 -7.40
C ALA A 11 -29.05 6.38 -8.56
N GLY A 12 -28.03 7.11 -8.87
CA GLY A 12 -28.36 8.22 -9.76
C GLY A 12 -27.29 8.78 -10.66
N ARG A 13 -26.13 8.29 -10.61
CA ARG A 13 -25.21 8.54 -11.71
C ARG A 13 -25.47 7.47 -12.76
N GLN A 14 -26.33 7.78 -13.72
CA GLN A 14 -26.07 7.29 -15.06
C GLN A 14 -24.58 7.61 -15.24
N PHE A 15 -23.75 6.56 -15.25
CA PHE A 15 -22.36 6.68 -15.62
C PHE A 15 -22.39 7.28 -17.02
N ARG A 16 -22.35 8.63 -17.12
CA ARG A 16 -22.25 9.29 -18.41
C ARG A 16 -20.94 8.78 -18.96
N ARG A 17 -21.01 8.07 -20.07
CA ARG A 17 -19.80 7.82 -20.86
C ARG A 17 -19.10 9.17 -20.95
N ALA A 18 -17.94 9.25 -20.30
CA ALA A 18 -17.06 10.37 -20.57
C ALA A 18 -16.84 10.42 -22.09
N ASP A 19 -16.60 11.57 -22.67
CA ASP A 19 -16.25 11.68 -24.08
C ASP A 19 -14.91 10.99 -24.43
N THR A 20 -14.53 9.97 -23.67
CA THR A 20 -13.31 9.17 -23.74
C THR A 20 -13.70 7.72 -23.96
N ASP A 21 -12.79 6.92 -24.49
CA ASP A 21 -12.98 5.47 -24.68
C ASP A 21 -13.11 4.72 -23.36
N ARG A 22 -12.78 5.38 -22.24
CA ARG A 22 -12.87 4.87 -20.88
C ARG A 22 -13.84 5.68 -20.05
N ASP A 23 -14.68 5.01 -19.28
CA ASP A 23 -15.56 5.66 -18.30
C ASP A 23 -14.80 5.91 -17.00
N GLU A 24 -14.32 7.14 -16.83
CA GLU A 24 -13.53 7.57 -15.67
C GLU A 24 -13.87 9.00 -15.23
N ARG A 25 -13.58 9.32 -13.98
CA ARG A 25 -13.75 10.68 -13.44
C ARG A 25 -12.73 11.64 -14.05
N ALA A 26 -13.18 12.77 -14.53
CA ALA A 26 -12.30 13.82 -15.03
C ALA A 26 -11.35 14.37 -13.95
N ALA A 27 -10.15 14.79 -14.35
CA ALA A 27 -9.23 15.46 -13.43
C ALA A 27 -9.85 16.75 -12.89
N GLU A 28 -9.92 16.89 -11.56
CA GLU A 28 -10.40 18.14 -10.96
C GLU A 28 -9.36 19.25 -11.17
N PRO A 29 -9.78 20.41 -11.69
CA PRO A 29 -8.89 21.57 -11.74
C PRO A 29 -8.53 22.00 -10.31
N SER A 30 -7.29 22.40 -10.10
CA SER A 30 -6.84 22.93 -8.80
C SER A 30 -7.47 24.32 -8.59
N ARG A 31 -8.28 24.46 -7.54
CA ARG A 31 -8.89 25.71 -7.09
C ARG A 31 -8.41 26.01 -5.68
N PRO A 32 -7.37 26.83 -5.50
CA PRO A 32 -6.66 26.97 -4.22
C PRO A 32 -7.59 27.32 -3.04
N VAL A 33 -8.54 28.22 -3.23
CA VAL A 33 -9.47 28.63 -2.16
C VAL A 33 -10.47 27.54 -1.82
N GLU A 34 -11.07 26.91 -2.82
CA GLU A 34 -12.00 25.78 -2.59
C GLU A 34 -11.28 24.59 -1.96
N ASP A 35 -10.06 24.30 -2.40
CA ASP A 35 -9.24 23.23 -1.84
C ASP A 35 -8.86 23.52 -0.38
N TYR A 36 -8.54 24.78 -0.06
CA TYR A 36 -8.29 25.20 1.33
C TYR A 36 -9.53 24.99 2.22
N LEU A 37 -10.69 25.51 1.80
CA LEU A 37 -11.95 25.36 2.55
C LEU A 37 -12.35 23.88 2.70
N ARG A 38 -12.22 23.10 1.65
CA ARG A 38 -12.48 21.65 1.69
C ARG A 38 -11.52 20.93 2.63
N ASN A 39 -10.27 21.36 2.70
CA ASN A 39 -9.27 20.74 3.58
C ASN A 39 -9.55 21.03 5.07
N LEU A 40 -10.27 22.11 5.41
CA LEU A 40 -10.70 22.34 6.79
C LEU A 40 -11.56 21.18 7.34
N ALA A 41 -12.37 20.55 6.48
CA ALA A 41 -13.15 19.38 6.90
C ALA A 41 -12.27 18.16 7.29
N GLY A 42 -11.02 18.10 6.83
CA GLY A 42 -10.05 17.08 7.24
C GLY A 42 -9.53 17.21 8.67
N TRP A 43 -9.80 18.35 9.34
CA TRP A 43 -9.47 18.53 10.76
C TRP A 43 -10.53 17.92 11.69
N LEU A 44 -11.70 17.55 11.14
CA LEU A 44 -12.69 16.85 11.94
C LEU A 44 -12.16 15.46 12.31
N PRO A 45 -12.37 15.02 13.55
CA PRO A 45 -11.96 13.68 13.97
C PRO A 45 -12.67 12.61 13.13
N PRO A 46 -12.04 11.43 12.93
CA PRO A 46 -12.66 10.31 12.24
C PRO A 46 -14.06 10.01 12.81
N ALA A 47 -15.03 9.91 11.92
CA ALA A 47 -16.40 9.58 12.30
C ALA A 47 -16.43 8.15 12.88
N ARG A 48 -17.20 7.94 13.95
CA ARG A 48 -17.45 6.60 14.51
C ARG A 48 -18.81 6.12 14.04
N ALA A 49 -18.89 4.84 13.65
CA ALA A 49 -20.18 4.20 13.45
C ALA A 49 -20.89 4.12 14.84
N SER A 50 -22.07 4.72 14.94
CA SER A 50 -22.80 4.64 16.22
C SER A 50 -23.33 3.22 16.42
N ALA A 51 -23.24 2.69 17.64
CA ALA A 51 -23.76 1.37 17.99
C ALA A 51 -25.26 1.25 17.65
N ARG A 52 -26.02 2.33 17.84
CA ARG A 52 -27.45 2.38 17.48
C ARG A 52 -27.68 2.21 15.98
N ALA A 53 -26.91 2.91 15.13
CA ALA A 53 -27.04 2.81 13.68
C ALA A 53 -26.60 1.42 13.16
N VAL A 54 -25.56 0.83 13.75
CA VAL A 54 -25.13 -0.55 13.44
C VAL A 54 -26.22 -1.54 13.81
N ALA A 55 -26.78 -1.45 15.02
CA ALA A 55 -27.86 -2.33 15.47
C ALA A 55 -29.16 -2.14 14.66
N GLN A 56 -29.47 -0.92 14.22
CA GLN A 56 -30.65 -0.65 13.38
C GLN A 56 -30.49 -1.29 12.01
N LEU A 57 -29.33 -1.12 11.36
CA LEU A 57 -29.04 -1.76 10.06
C LEU A 57 -29.12 -3.29 10.18
N PHE A 58 -28.50 -3.85 11.23
CA PHE A 58 -28.50 -5.31 11.42
C PHE A 58 -29.90 -5.87 11.62
N ARG A 59 -30.75 -5.23 12.46
CA ARG A 59 -32.15 -5.64 12.62
C ARG A 59 -32.96 -5.58 11.34
N ALA A 60 -32.74 -4.55 10.50
CA ALA A 60 -33.39 -4.45 9.20
C ALA A 60 -32.94 -5.56 8.24
N VAL A 61 -31.66 -5.92 8.26
CA VAL A 61 -31.10 -7.04 7.49
C VAL A 61 -31.68 -8.37 8.00
N GLU A 62 -31.75 -8.60 9.32
CA GLU A 62 -32.34 -9.81 9.90
C GLU A 62 -33.81 -9.96 9.54
N ALA A 63 -34.61 -8.89 9.64
CA ALA A 63 -36.02 -8.91 9.25
C ALA A 63 -36.19 -9.26 7.76
N SER A 64 -35.37 -8.66 6.88
CA SER A 64 -35.39 -8.99 5.45
C SER A 64 -34.96 -10.44 5.19
N THR A 65 -33.97 -10.94 5.97
CA THR A 65 -33.50 -12.32 5.85
C THR A 65 -34.57 -13.32 6.24
N GLN A 66 -35.32 -13.06 7.30
CA GLN A 66 -36.40 -13.96 7.74
C GLN A 66 -37.46 -14.17 6.65
N VAL A 67 -37.73 -13.13 5.86
CA VAL A 67 -38.68 -13.21 4.72
C VAL A 67 -38.10 -14.08 3.59
N LEU A 68 -36.79 -13.95 3.31
CA LEU A 68 -36.13 -14.60 2.17
C LEU A 68 -35.53 -15.99 2.52
N GLN A 69 -35.52 -16.38 3.78
CA GLN A 69 -34.80 -17.57 4.22
C GLN A 69 -35.39 -18.88 3.66
N ALA A 70 -36.68 -18.92 3.41
CA ALA A 70 -37.39 -20.08 2.86
C ALA A 70 -37.30 -20.17 1.32
N ASP A 71 -36.86 -19.08 0.66
CA ASP A 71 -36.75 -19.00 -0.79
C ASP A 71 -35.59 -19.83 -1.30
N ASP A 72 -35.70 -20.34 -2.52
CA ASP A 72 -34.58 -20.98 -3.20
C ASP A 72 -33.51 -19.97 -3.66
N ASP A 73 -32.41 -20.46 -4.20
CA ASP A 73 -31.29 -19.61 -4.64
C ASP A 73 -31.71 -18.66 -5.78
N ALA A 74 -32.60 -19.11 -6.68
CA ALA A 74 -33.05 -18.32 -7.80
C ALA A 74 -33.96 -17.16 -7.33
N ALA A 75 -34.87 -17.42 -6.41
CA ALA A 75 -35.73 -16.39 -5.83
C ALA A 75 -34.92 -15.34 -5.03
N VAL A 76 -33.91 -15.76 -4.28
CA VAL A 76 -33.01 -14.83 -3.58
C VAL A 76 -32.22 -13.98 -4.57
N ALA A 77 -31.73 -14.56 -5.68
CA ALA A 77 -31.00 -13.80 -6.71
C ALA A 77 -31.95 -12.81 -7.45
N GLU A 78 -33.19 -13.19 -7.70
CA GLU A 78 -34.19 -12.29 -8.25
C GLU A 78 -34.53 -11.14 -7.30
N ALA A 79 -34.76 -11.43 -6.01
CA ALA A 79 -34.98 -10.44 -4.96
C ALA A 79 -33.82 -9.45 -4.84
N PHE A 80 -32.59 -9.94 -4.96
CA PHE A 80 -31.39 -9.10 -5.03
C PHE A 80 -31.45 -8.13 -6.21
N GLY A 81 -31.72 -8.64 -7.43
CA GLY A 81 -31.82 -7.81 -8.63
C GLY A 81 -32.92 -6.74 -8.53
N GLN A 82 -34.06 -7.08 -7.92
CA GLN A 82 -35.17 -6.12 -7.67
C GLN A 82 -34.73 -5.04 -6.65
N ALA A 83 -34.11 -5.43 -5.54
CA ALA A 83 -33.68 -4.51 -4.50
C ALA A 83 -32.59 -3.53 -5.00
N VAL A 84 -31.63 -4.02 -5.80
CA VAL A 84 -30.61 -3.20 -6.45
C VAL A 84 -31.23 -2.20 -7.43
N ARG A 85 -32.23 -2.61 -8.21
CA ARG A 85 -32.95 -1.69 -9.12
C ARG A 85 -33.64 -0.57 -8.34
N LEU A 86 -34.27 -0.86 -7.21
CA LEU A 86 -34.89 0.15 -6.33
C LEU A 86 -33.83 1.15 -5.82
N LEU A 87 -32.66 0.68 -5.41
CA LEU A 87 -31.56 1.55 -5.03
C LEU A 87 -31.09 2.46 -6.18
N ARG A 88 -31.02 1.96 -7.43
CA ARG A 88 -30.63 2.75 -8.61
C ARG A 88 -31.63 3.88 -8.94
N ILE A 89 -32.90 3.63 -8.80
CA ILE A 89 -33.98 4.59 -9.16
C ILE A 89 -34.13 5.69 -8.09
N GLY A 90 -33.44 5.58 -6.94
CA GLY A 90 -33.55 6.57 -5.86
C GLY A 90 -34.92 6.59 -5.18
N ARG A 91 -35.74 5.54 -5.34
CA ARG A 91 -37.04 5.39 -4.70
C ARG A 91 -37.01 4.99 -3.22
N GLY A 92 -35.82 4.95 -2.61
CA GLY A 92 -35.69 5.03 -1.15
C GLY A 92 -35.79 6.49 -0.75
N ALA A 93 -36.86 6.92 -0.05
CA ALA A 93 -36.89 8.26 0.53
C ALA A 93 -35.63 8.53 1.32
N ALA A 94 -35.18 9.79 1.38
CA ALA A 94 -34.01 10.16 2.17
C ALA A 94 -34.23 9.70 3.62
N GLY A 95 -33.62 8.53 4.00
CA GLY A 95 -33.84 7.88 5.30
C GLY A 95 -34.30 6.42 5.25
N ASP A 96 -34.68 5.90 4.07
CA ASP A 96 -35.16 4.53 3.93
C ASP A 96 -33.98 3.53 3.90
N VAL A 97 -33.88 2.74 4.96
CA VAL A 97 -32.82 1.71 5.14
C VAL A 97 -33.21 0.43 4.41
N GLU A 98 -34.49 0.25 4.08
CA GLU A 98 -35.08 -1.02 3.65
C GLU A 98 -34.47 -1.58 2.35
N PRO A 99 -34.32 -0.81 1.25
CA PRO A 99 -33.75 -1.37 0.02
C PRO A 99 -32.30 -1.84 0.19
N LEU A 100 -31.49 -1.09 0.94
CA LEU A 100 -30.11 -1.50 1.25
C LEU A 100 -30.08 -2.72 2.17
N ALA A 101 -30.95 -2.77 3.18
CA ALA A 101 -31.06 -3.92 4.08
C ALA A 101 -31.45 -5.18 3.32
N ARG A 102 -32.35 -5.07 2.34
CA ARG A 102 -32.75 -6.19 1.49
C ARG A 102 -31.62 -6.69 0.59
N VAL A 103 -30.84 -5.78 -0.01
CA VAL A 103 -29.61 -6.14 -0.76
C VAL A 103 -28.63 -6.87 0.14
N LEU A 104 -28.33 -6.33 1.32
CA LEU A 104 -27.41 -6.93 2.26
C LEU A 104 -27.91 -8.27 2.82
N ALA A 105 -29.23 -8.44 2.99
CA ALA A 105 -29.86 -9.70 3.41
C ALA A 105 -29.67 -10.81 2.35
N CYS A 106 -29.91 -10.51 1.08
CA CYS A 106 -29.64 -11.45 0.00
C CYS A 106 -28.18 -11.88 -0.03
N ILE A 107 -27.24 -10.92 0.09
CA ILE A 107 -25.81 -11.23 0.11
C ILE A 107 -25.42 -12.03 1.36
N ALA A 108 -25.97 -11.72 2.52
CA ALA A 108 -25.75 -12.49 3.75
C ALA A 108 -26.23 -13.94 3.63
N LEU A 109 -27.39 -14.17 2.98
CA LEU A 109 -27.87 -15.52 2.66
C LEU A 109 -26.92 -16.26 1.71
N ALA A 110 -26.41 -15.59 0.66
CA ALA A 110 -25.43 -16.18 -0.24
C ALA A 110 -24.13 -16.55 0.49
N CYS A 111 -23.61 -15.67 1.36
CA CYS A 111 -22.45 -15.97 2.21
C CYS A 111 -22.69 -17.20 3.10
N ARG A 112 -23.86 -17.29 3.72
CA ARG A 112 -24.23 -18.46 4.56
C ARG A 112 -24.31 -19.73 3.75
N ARG A 113 -24.97 -19.69 2.57
CA ARG A 113 -25.21 -20.88 1.74
C ARG A 113 -23.95 -21.36 1.02
N ARG A 114 -23.09 -20.45 0.57
CA ARG A 114 -21.89 -20.78 -0.22
C ARG A 114 -20.62 -20.91 0.60
N LEU A 115 -20.47 -20.09 1.66
CA LEU A 115 -19.24 -20.08 2.49
C LEU A 115 -19.46 -20.62 3.90
N GLY A 116 -20.71 -20.87 4.32
CA GLY A 116 -21.03 -21.20 5.71
C GLY A 116 -20.84 -20.02 6.68
N LEU A 117 -20.66 -18.81 6.19
CA LEU A 117 -20.38 -17.63 6.98
C LEU A 117 -21.60 -16.70 7.08
N TRP A 118 -21.96 -16.32 8.32
CA TRP A 118 -22.96 -15.30 8.56
C TRP A 118 -22.28 -13.97 8.91
N PRO A 119 -22.53 -12.88 8.13
CA PRO A 119 -21.88 -11.60 8.38
C PRO A 119 -22.26 -11.00 9.74
N HIS A 120 -21.28 -10.59 10.52
CA HIS A 120 -21.48 -9.88 11.77
C HIS A 120 -22.01 -8.46 11.57
N PRO A 121 -22.71 -7.85 12.57
CA PRO A 121 -23.20 -6.48 12.48
C PRO A 121 -22.13 -5.45 12.08
N VAL A 122 -20.93 -5.61 12.58
CA VAL A 122 -19.78 -4.74 12.27
C VAL A 122 -19.30 -4.88 10.82
N GLN A 123 -19.42 -6.06 10.23
CA GLN A 123 -19.08 -6.31 8.83
C GLN A 123 -20.09 -5.66 7.88
N LEU A 124 -21.38 -5.75 8.19
CA LEU A 124 -22.42 -5.04 7.43
C LEU A 124 -22.26 -3.51 7.53
N ALA A 125 -21.89 -3.01 8.71
CA ALA A 125 -21.59 -1.60 8.89
C ALA A 125 -20.33 -1.16 8.09
N GLY A 126 -19.31 -2.02 8.00
CA GLY A 126 -18.13 -1.82 7.16
C GLY A 126 -18.50 -1.77 5.69
N ALA A 127 -19.28 -2.74 5.19
CA ALA A 127 -19.75 -2.77 3.82
C ALA A 127 -20.58 -1.51 3.45
N ARG A 128 -21.45 -1.06 4.37
CA ARG A 128 -22.16 0.21 4.20
C ARG A 128 -21.23 1.41 4.08
N ALA A 129 -20.15 1.47 4.88
CA ALA A 129 -19.18 2.54 4.78
C ALA A 129 -18.46 2.55 3.42
N LEU A 130 -18.09 1.36 2.90
CA LEU A 130 -17.51 1.23 1.56
C LEU A 130 -18.47 1.73 0.47
N LEU A 131 -19.72 1.31 0.52
CA LEU A 131 -20.75 1.76 -0.42
C LEU A 131 -21.01 3.27 -0.36
N ALA A 132 -20.73 3.90 0.79
CA ALA A 132 -20.80 5.35 0.94
C ALA A 132 -19.55 6.09 0.40
N GLY A 133 -18.53 5.37 -0.09
CA GLY A 133 -17.27 5.97 -0.53
C GLY A 133 -16.40 6.42 0.64
N GLU A 134 -16.42 5.69 1.75
CA GLU A 134 -15.63 5.96 2.93
C GLU A 134 -14.51 4.93 3.11
N LEU A 135 -13.52 5.29 3.91
CA LEU A 135 -12.47 4.39 4.37
C LEU A 135 -12.89 3.78 5.70
N ALA A 136 -13.23 2.49 5.70
CA ALA A 136 -13.63 1.78 6.90
C ALA A 136 -12.38 1.33 7.69
N GLU A 137 -12.17 1.92 8.87
CA GLU A 137 -11.15 1.46 9.82
C GLU A 137 -11.74 0.32 10.65
N MET A 138 -11.39 -0.91 10.28
CA MET A 138 -11.77 -2.16 10.96
C MET A 138 -10.52 -2.85 11.48
N GLN A 139 -10.58 -3.38 12.69
CA GLN A 139 -9.44 -4.05 13.28
C GLN A 139 -9.00 -5.26 12.46
N THR A 140 -7.72 -5.60 12.54
CA THR A 140 -7.18 -6.81 11.92
C THR A 140 -7.89 -8.06 12.48
N GLY A 141 -8.30 -8.99 11.60
CA GLY A 141 -9.02 -10.20 12.01
C GLY A 141 -10.55 -10.06 12.06
N GLU A 142 -11.13 -8.89 11.76
CA GLU A 142 -12.60 -8.70 11.72
C GLU A 142 -13.24 -9.14 10.39
N GLY A 143 -12.50 -9.82 9.51
CA GLY A 143 -13.01 -10.33 8.23
C GLY A 143 -13.19 -9.25 7.15
N LYS A 144 -12.19 -8.39 6.97
CA LYS A 144 -12.17 -7.33 5.94
C LYS A 144 -12.42 -7.86 4.53
N THR A 145 -11.90 -9.03 4.18
CA THR A 145 -12.12 -9.69 2.88
C THR A 145 -13.61 -9.91 2.60
N LEU A 146 -14.36 -10.41 3.58
CA LEU A 146 -15.81 -10.59 3.46
C LEU A 146 -16.53 -9.25 3.30
N VAL A 147 -16.10 -8.22 4.02
CA VAL A 147 -16.67 -6.86 3.93
C VAL A 147 -16.47 -6.26 2.53
N ALA A 148 -15.28 -6.44 1.96
CA ALA A 148 -14.98 -6.03 0.58
C ALA A 148 -15.87 -6.77 -0.42
N ALA A 149 -16.03 -8.09 -0.26
CA ALA A 149 -16.86 -8.91 -1.13
C ALA A 149 -18.34 -8.50 -1.07
N ILE A 150 -18.90 -8.26 0.14
CA ILE A 150 -20.28 -7.78 0.30
C ILE A 150 -20.49 -6.44 -0.44
N ALA A 151 -19.57 -5.49 -0.26
CA ALA A 151 -19.68 -4.20 -0.93
C ALA A 151 -19.48 -4.32 -2.46
N ALA A 152 -18.56 -5.18 -2.90
CA ALA A 152 -18.31 -5.45 -4.32
C ALA A 152 -19.54 -6.07 -4.99
N THR A 153 -20.16 -7.09 -4.37
CA THR A 153 -21.39 -7.74 -4.86
C THR A 153 -22.52 -6.72 -5.00
N ALA A 154 -22.77 -5.91 -3.96
CA ALA A 154 -23.84 -4.91 -3.97
C ALA A 154 -23.67 -3.89 -5.09
N MET A 155 -22.43 -3.43 -5.33
CA MET A 155 -22.12 -2.44 -6.36
C MET A 155 -22.14 -3.07 -7.77
N ALA A 156 -21.57 -4.26 -7.94
CA ALA A 156 -21.55 -5.01 -9.19
C ALA A 156 -22.99 -5.33 -9.66
N GLY A 157 -23.88 -5.71 -8.74
CA GLY A 157 -25.31 -5.89 -9.04
C GLY A 157 -25.97 -4.65 -9.62
N SER A 158 -25.45 -3.45 -9.35
CA SER A 158 -25.95 -2.21 -9.98
C SER A 158 -25.42 -1.98 -11.41
N GLY A 159 -24.57 -2.86 -11.92
CA GLY A 159 -23.92 -2.76 -13.24
C GLY A 159 -22.65 -1.91 -13.26
N ALA A 160 -22.10 -1.57 -12.11
CA ALA A 160 -20.83 -0.88 -12.03
C ALA A 160 -19.65 -1.86 -12.14
N ALA A 161 -18.61 -1.50 -12.88
CA ALA A 161 -17.33 -2.22 -12.82
C ALA A 161 -16.66 -1.97 -11.46
N VAL A 162 -16.30 -3.04 -10.78
CA VAL A 162 -15.72 -2.99 -9.43
C VAL A 162 -14.29 -3.51 -9.45
N HIS A 163 -13.34 -2.72 -8.98
CA HIS A 163 -11.97 -3.15 -8.77
C HIS A 163 -11.70 -3.31 -7.27
N VAL A 164 -11.35 -4.53 -6.85
CA VAL A 164 -10.89 -4.83 -5.50
C VAL A 164 -9.37 -4.88 -5.54
N ILE A 165 -8.73 -3.90 -4.88
CA ILE A 165 -7.31 -3.64 -5.00
C ILE A 165 -6.60 -4.07 -3.73
N SER A 166 -5.70 -5.04 -3.84
CA SER A 166 -4.87 -5.58 -2.76
C SER A 166 -3.42 -5.10 -2.85
N THR A 167 -2.62 -5.42 -1.85
CA THR A 167 -1.19 -5.04 -1.79
C THR A 167 -0.31 -5.87 -2.71
N ASN A 168 -0.67 -7.12 -3.01
CA ASN A 168 0.07 -8.00 -3.92
C ASN A 168 -0.86 -8.94 -4.70
N ASP A 169 -0.31 -9.57 -5.73
CA ASP A 169 -1.04 -10.45 -6.65
C ASP A 169 -1.52 -11.74 -5.96
N TYR A 170 -0.74 -12.26 -4.98
CA TYR A 170 -1.12 -13.44 -4.20
C TYR A 170 -2.41 -13.23 -3.41
N LEU A 171 -2.50 -12.12 -2.67
CA LEU A 171 -3.69 -11.77 -1.89
C LEU A 171 -4.89 -11.49 -2.80
N ALA A 172 -4.69 -10.78 -3.90
CA ALA A 172 -5.75 -10.53 -4.89
C ALA A 172 -6.34 -11.82 -5.43
N ARG A 173 -5.49 -12.80 -5.78
CA ARG A 173 -5.91 -14.11 -6.28
C ARG A 173 -6.64 -14.92 -5.20
N ARG A 174 -6.05 -15.04 -4.01
CA ARG A 174 -6.63 -15.78 -2.89
C ARG A 174 -8.03 -15.25 -2.54
N ASP A 175 -8.14 -13.93 -2.37
CA ASP A 175 -9.40 -13.29 -1.97
C ASP A 175 -10.48 -13.43 -3.06
N ARG A 176 -10.09 -13.39 -4.35
CA ARG A 176 -11.01 -13.69 -5.46
C ARG A 176 -11.47 -15.14 -5.44
N GLU A 177 -10.57 -16.10 -5.23
CA GLU A 177 -10.90 -17.53 -5.19
C GLU A 177 -11.81 -17.85 -3.98
N GLU A 178 -11.52 -17.26 -2.82
CA GLU A 178 -12.29 -17.46 -1.59
C GLU A 178 -13.71 -16.86 -1.68
N MET A 179 -13.86 -15.68 -2.30
CA MET A 179 -15.13 -14.96 -2.37
C MET A 179 -15.94 -15.24 -3.65
N GLY A 180 -15.33 -15.86 -4.66
CA GLY A 180 -15.93 -16.20 -5.95
C GLY A 180 -17.32 -16.84 -5.85
N PRO A 181 -17.52 -17.86 -4.99
CA PRO A 181 -18.81 -18.52 -4.84
C PRO A 181 -19.97 -17.59 -4.45
N VAL A 182 -19.69 -16.47 -3.77
CA VAL A 182 -20.72 -15.45 -3.44
C VAL A 182 -21.10 -14.64 -4.67
N PHE A 183 -20.15 -14.32 -5.54
CA PHE A 183 -20.41 -13.59 -6.77
C PHE A 183 -21.21 -14.44 -7.75
N GLU A 184 -20.79 -15.68 -7.94
CA GLU A 184 -21.44 -16.67 -8.80
C GLU A 184 -22.90 -16.93 -8.40
N PHE A 185 -23.24 -16.87 -7.10
CA PHE A 185 -24.60 -16.98 -6.61
C PHE A 185 -25.57 -15.98 -7.26
N PHE A 186 -25.09 -14.78 -7.60
CA PHE A 186 -25.85 -13.72 -8.24
C PHE A 186 -25.61 -13.61 -9.75
N GLY A 187 -24.91 -14.58 -10.36
CA GLY A 187 -24.54 -14.54 -11.77
C GLY A 187 -23.53 -13.43 -12.09
N LEU A 188 -22.78 -12.97 -11.09
CA LEU A 188 -21.72 -11.98 -11.26
C LEU A 188 -20.40 -12.71 -11.53
N ASP A 189 -19.72 -12.29 -12.59
CA ASP A 189 -18.43 -12.81 -12.95
C ASP A 189 -17.27 -12.07 -12.25
N SER A 190 -16.16 -12.76 -12.03
CA SER A 190 -15.00 -12.18 -11.38
C SER A 190 -13.68 -12.59 -12.04
N GLY A 191 -12.82 -11.61 -12.29
CA GLY A 191 -11.47 -11.77 -12.82
C GLY A 191 -10.39 -11.41 -11.80
N CYS A 192 -9.15 -11.79 -12.12
CA CYS A 192 -7.97 -11.41 -11.33
C CYS A 192 -6.82 -11.08 -12.27
N ILE A 193 -6.19 -9.92 -12.06
CA ILE A 193 -4.98 -9.51 -12.77
C ILE A 193 -3.76 -9.98 -11.98
N GLN A 194 -2.80 -10.55 -12.71
CA GLN A 194 -1.54 -11.01 -12.15
C GLN A 194 -0.36 -10.56 -13.01
N GLY A 195 0.81 -10.47 -12.41
CA GLY A 195 2.05 -10.27 -13.14
C GLY A 195 2.26 -11.34 -14.22
N GLY A 196 2.86 -10.98 -15.34
CA GLY A 196 3.14 -11.90 -16.46
C GLY A 196 1.96 -12.22 -17.39
N MET A 197 0.74 -11.78 -17.11
CA MET A 197 -0.40 -11.93 -18.03
C MET A 197 -0.21 -11.11 -19.31
N SER A 198 -0.57 -11.71 -20.47
CA SER A 198 -0.63 -11.00 -21.74
C SER A 198 -1.73 -9.92 -21.75
N GLU A 199 -1.64 -8.96 -22.66
CA GLU A 199 -2.68 -7.91 -22.79
C GLU A 199 -4.07 -8.49 -23.10
N PHE A 200 -4.13 -9.56 -23.88
CA PHE A 200 -5.38 -10.26 -24.16
C PHE A 200 -6.01 -10.84 -22.89
N GLN A 201 -5.22 -11.53 -22.08
CA GLN A 201 -5.67 -12.08 -20.79
C GLN A 201 -6.10 -10.98 -19.82
N ARG A 202 -5.34 -9.87 -19.74
CA ARG A 202 -5.69 -8.71 -18.91
C ARG A 202 -7.01 -8.08 -19.35
N ARG A 203 -7.20 -7.88 -20.65
CA ARG A 203 -8.45 -7.34 -21.21
C ARG A 203 -9.64 -8.23 -20.90
N ALA A 204 -9.49 -9.54 -20.99
CA ALA A 204 -10.51 -10.51 -20.60
C ALA A 204 -10.81 -10.42 -19.09
N ALA A 205 -9.80 -10.31 -18.23
CA ALA A 205 -9.98 -10.19 -16.79
C ALA A 205 -10.67 -8.88 -16.37
N TYR A 206 -10.35 -7.74 -17.02
CA TYR A 206 -11.02 -6.46 -16.76
C TYR A 206 -12.44 -6.37 -17.35
N ALA A 207 -12.79 -7.26 -18.29
CA ALA A 207 -14.14 -7.33 -18.82
C ALA A 207 -15.15 -7.91 -17.80
N HIS A 208 -14.68 -8.63 -16.79
CA HIS A 208 -15.53 -9.11 -15.71
C HIS A 208 -16.06 -7.96 -14.84
N THR A 209 -17.25 -8.16 -14.29
CA THR A 209 -17.92 -7.14 -13.47
C THR A 209 -17.14 -6.81 -12.20
N ILE A 210 -16.47 -7.80 -11.61
CA ILE A 210 -15.61 -7.65 -10.43
C ILE A 210 -14.19 -8.09 -10.82
N CYS A 211 -13.21 -7.21 -10.68
CA CYS A 211 -11.82 -7.51 -10.99
C CYS A 211 -10.93 -7.28 -9.76
N TYR A 212 -10.21 -8.32 -9.36
CA TYR A 212 -9.20 -8.26 -8.32
C TYR A 212 -7.83 -7.97 -8.94
N ALA A 213 -7.05 -7.09 -8.32
CA ALA A 213 -5.71 -6.76 -8.79
C ALA A 213 -4.84 -6.18 -7.68
N SER A 214 -3.52 -6.18 -7.86
CA SER A 214 -2.65 -5.37 -7.01
C SER A 214 -2.63 -3.91 -7.49
N GLY A 215 -2.37 -2.99 -6.55
CA GLY A 215 -2.35 -1.55 -6.85
C GLY A 215 -1.38 -1.20 -7.98
N LYS A 216 -0.21 -1.83 -8.01
CA LYS A 216 0.82 -1.61 -9.05
C LYS A 216 0.34 -2.03 -10.44
N GLU A 217 -0.27 -3.20 -10.58
CA GLU A 217 -0.69 -3.74 -11.87
C GLU A 217 -1.76 -2.85 -12.51
N VAL A 218 -2.76 -2.42 -11.73
CA VAL A 218 -3.82 -1.54 -12.25
C VAL A 218 -3.27 -0.20 -12.73
N VAL A 219 -2.31 0.39 -12.00
CA VAL A 219 -1.70 1.66 -12.42
C VAL A 219 -0.85 1.49 -13.67
N PHE A 220 -0.08 0.39 -13.78
CA PHE A 220 0.70 0.11 -14.98
C PHE A 220 -0.18 -0.13 -16.20
N ASP A 221 -1.28 -0.88 -16.05
CA ASP A 221 -2.22 -1.09 -17.15
C ASP A 221 -2.91 0.22 -17.58
N TYR A 222 -3.23 1.09 -16.60
CA TYR A 222 -3.72 2.43 -16.88
C TYR A 222 -2.70 3.28 -17.66
N LEU A 223 -1.41 3.22 -17.29
CA LEU A 223 -0.35 3.94 -18.00
C LEU A 223 -0.15 3.41 -19.43
N LYS A 224 -0.22 2.08 -19.64
CA LYS A 224 -0.17 1.47 -20.97
C LYS A 224 -1.31 1.96 -21.86
N ASP A 225 -2.53 1.97 -21.34
CA ASP A 225 -3.69 2.48 -22.06
C ASP A 225 -3.50 3.96 -22.45
N ARG A 226 -2.97 4.77 -21.55
CA ARG A 226 -2.69 6.18 -21.87
C ARG A 226 -1.64 6.36 -22.95
N LEU A 227 -0.60 5.54 -22.96
CA LEU A 227 0.40 5.55 -24.04
C LEU A 227 -0.20 5.11 -25.38
N ALA A 228 -1.14 4.17 -25.36
CA ALA A 228 -1.89 3.76 -26.55
C ALA A 228 -2.94 4.81 -27.00
N GLY A 229 -3.06 5.95 -26.28
CA GLY A 229 -4.01 7.01 -26.60
C GLY A 229 -5.40 6.88 -25.99
N HIS A 230 -5.64 5.80 -25.22
CA HIS A 230 -6.92 5.60 -24.53
C HIS A 230 -7.06 6.54 -23.31
N GLY A 231 -8.28 7.02 -23.04
CA GLY A 231 -8.54 7.93 -21.91
C GLY A 231 -8.04 9.36 -22.12
N VAL A 232 -7.62 9.70 -23.31
CA VAL A 232 -7.36 11.07 -23.75
C VAL A 232 -8.61 11.57 -24.44
N LEU A 233 -9.10 12.77 -24.06
CA LEU A 233 -10.19 13.42 -24.81
C LEU A 233 -9.74 13.61 -26.25
N PRO A 234 -10.32 12.93 -27.24
CA PRO A 234 -9.96 13.16 -28.62
C PRO A 234 -10.29 14.63 -28.92
N SER A 235 -9.33 15.37 -29.47
CA SER A 235 -9.60 16.73 -29.93
C SER A 235 -10.77 16.68 -30.92
N ARG A 236 -11.53 17.77 -31.03
CA ARG A 236 -12.61 17.84 -32.04
C ARG A 236 -12.09 17.50 -33.44
N VAL A 237 -10.84 17.85 -33.72
CA VAL A 237 -10.13 17.53 -34.97
C VAL A 237 -9.83 16.02 -35.08
N SER A 238 -9.39 15.36 -34.01
CA SER A 238 -9.15 13.90 -34.00
C SER A 238 -10.44 13.11 -34.21
N ARG A 239 -11.57 13.56 -33.62
CA ARG A 239 -12.89 12.93 -33.85
C ARG A 239 -13.36 13.10 -35.29
N LEU A 240 -13.17 14.27 -35.87
CA LEU A 240 -13.48 14.50 -37.29
C LEU A 240 -12.59 13.62 -38.20
N HIS A 241 -11.30 13.53 -37.89
CA HIS A 241 -10.37 12.68 -38.64
C HIS A 241 -10.72 11.19 -38.56
N ALA A 242 -11.07 10.69 -37.38
CA ALA A 242 -11.50 9.29 -37.21
C ALA A 242 -12.83 8.99 -37.95
N PHE A 243 -13.69 10.00 -38.11
CA PHE A 243 -14.93 9.87 -38.87
C PHE A 243 -14.73 9.93 -40.39
N VAL A 244 -13.78 10.75 -40.85
CA VAL A 244 -13.52 10.98 -42.29
C VAL A 244 -12.54 9.96 -42.87
N ALA A 245 -11.58 9.48 -42.09
CA ALA A 245 -10.59 8.48 -42.48
C ALA A 245 -10.48 7.41 -41.38
N PRO A 246 -11.36 6.39 -41.40
CA PRO A 246 -11.19 5.25 -40.51
C PRO A 246 -9.89 4.55 -40.88
N GLN A 247 -8.85 4.71 -40.04
CA GLN A 247 -7.60 3.99 -40.25
C GLN A 247 -7.85 2.51 -40.04
N PRO A 248 -7.40 1.63 -40.95
CA PRO A 248 -7.39 0.20 -40.76
C PRO A 248 -6.36 -0.10 -39.66
N GLY A 249 -6.82 -0.37 -38.49
CA GLY A 249 -6.07 -0.47 -37.24
C GLY A 249 -6.80 0.25 -36.14
N ALA A 250 -8.16 0.14 -36.15
CA ALA A 250 -9.01 0.70 -35.10
C ALA A 250 -8.35 0.46 -33.74
N ALA A 251 -8.09 1.54 -33.04
CA ALA A 251 -7.41 1.53 -31.74
C ALA A 251 -7.88 0.34 -30.91
N ALA A 252 -6.95 -0.54 -30.55
CA ALA A 252 -7.27 -1.68 -29.70
C ALA A 252 -8.06 -1.18 -28.49
N LEU A 253 -9.13 -1.89 -28.11
CA LEU A 253 -9.91 -1.50 -26.94
C LEU A 253 -8.99 -1.33 -25.73
N PRO A 254 -9.27 -0.38 -24.82
CA PRO A 254 -8.47 -0.19 -23.63
C PRO A 254 -8.40 -1.47 -22.79
N LEU A 255 -7.31 -1.66 -22.06
CA LEU A 255 -7.19 -2.76 -21.10
C LEU A 255 -8.23 -2.59 -20.00
N ILE A 256 -8.35 -1.38 -19.45
CA ILE A 256 -9.28 -1.04 -18.39
C ILE A 256 -10.47 -0.27 -18.98
N PRO A 257 -11.64 -0.90 -19.13
CA PRO A 257 -12.79 -0.26 -19.79
C PRO A 257 -13.43 0.85 -18.96
N ALA A 258 -13.39 0.75 -17.62
CA ALA A 258 -14.05 1.69 -16.72
C ALA A 258 -13.38 1.76 -15.35
N LEU A 259 -13.44 2.94 -14.72
CA LEU A 259 -12.98 3.20 -13.36
C LEU A 259 -14.16 3.65 -12.49
N HIS A 260 -15.18 2.76 -12.33
CA HIS A 260 -16.40 3.12 -11.60
C HIS A 260 -16.19 3.07 -10.09
N PHE A 261 -15.90 1.91 -9.53
CA PHE A 261 -15.77 1.73 -8.09
C PHE A 261 -14.47 0.99 -7.74
N ALA A 262 -13.68 1.58 -6.85
CA ALA A 262 -12.53 0.91 -6.26
C ALA A 262 -12.73 0.66 -4.77
N ILE A 263 -12.43 -0.55 -4.34
CA ILE A 263 -12.27 -0.94 -2.94
C ILE A 263 -10.80 -1.25 -2.72
N VAL A 264 -10.10 -0.42 -1.96
CA VAL A 264 -8.67 -0.64 -1.67
C VAL A 264 -8.54 -1.36 -0.33
N ASP A 265 -8.13 -2.62 -0.36
CA ASP A 265 -7.80 -3.36 0.87
C ASP A 265 -6.41 -2.98 1.37
N GLU A 266 -6.22 -2.97 2.67
CA GLU A 266 -5.05 -2.41 3.34
C GLU A 266 -4.68 -1.02 2.78
N ALA A 267 -5.69 -0.14 2.70
CA ALA A 267 -5.61 1.17 2.03
C ALA A 267 -4.49 2.07 2.56
N ASP A 268 -4.10 1.95 3.82
CA ASP A 268 -2.97 2.67 4.39
C ASP A 268 -1.62 2.23 3.80
N SER A 269 -1.48 0.97 3.38
CA SER A 269 -0.29 0.54 2.64
C SER A 269 -0.26 1.10 1.23
N VAL A 270 -1.30 0.80 0.46
CA VAL A 270 -1.35 1.16 -0.96
C VAL A 270 -1.37 2.67 -1.16
N MET A 271 -2.16 3.39 -0.35
CA MET A 271 -2.43 4.82 -0.57
C MET A 271 -1.49 5.75 0.21
N ILE A 272 -0.73 5.24 1.20
CA ILE A 272 0.21 6.06 1.97
C ILE A 272 1.63 5.53 1.84
N ASP A 273 1.89 4.26 2.19
CA ASP A 273 3.25 3.74 2.26
C ASP A 273 3.87 3.58 0.86
N GLU A 274 3.15 2.99 -0.08
CA GLU A 274 3.58 2.84 -1.47
C GLU A 274 3.45 4.14 -2.29
N ALA A 275 2.63 5.09 -1.85
CA ALA A 275 2.41 6.36 -2.53
C ALA A 275 3.56 7.38 -2.35
N ARG A 276 4.69 6.98 -1.82
CA ARG A 276 5.91 7.81 -1.68
C ARG A 276 6.60 8.04 -3.01
N THR A 277 6.53 7.08 -3.92
CA THR A 277 7.16 7.12 -5.24
C THR A 277 6.10 7.03 -6.33
N PRO A 278 6.27 7.75 -7.45
CA PRO A 278 5.38 7.59 -8.60
C PRO A 278 5.60 6.24 -9.26
N MET A 279 4.58 5.75 -9.96
CA MET A 279 4.67 4.63 -10.87
C MET A 279 5.23 5.13 -12.20
N ILE A 280 6.27 4.48 -12.70
CA ILE A 280 6.98 4.88 -13.91
C ILE A 280 6.98 3.70 -14.88
N LEU A 281 6.42 3.92 -16.06
CA LEU A 281 6.53 3.00 -17.17
C LEU A 281 7.71 3.44 -18.04
N SER A 282 8.72 2.59 -18.18
CA SER A 282 9.91 2.86 -18.97
C SER A 282 10.15 1.76 -20.00
N ARG A 283 10.81 2.11 -21.09
CA ARG A 283 11.36 1.14 -22.04
C ARG A 283 12.89 1.11 -21.95
N GLN A 284 13.44 -0.02 -22.29
CA GLN A 284 14.88 -0.13 -22.46
C GLN A 284 15.28 0.54 -23.77
N VAL A 285 16.29 1.40 -23.70
CA VAL A 285 16.90 2.05 -24.83
C VAL A 285 18.41 1.78 -24.78
N PRO A 286 19.13 1.75 -25.90
CA PRO A 286 20.57 1.70 -25.86
C PRO A 286 21.11 2.78 -24.92
N SER A 287 22.14 2.45 -24.12
CA SER A 287 22.75 3.43 -23.23
C SER A 287 23.18 4.67 -24.01
N GLN A 288 22.75 5.85 -23.55
CA GLN A 288 23.22 7.12 -24.11
C GLN A 288 24.65 7.45 -23.65
N PHE A 289 25.15 6.70 -22.68
CA PHE A 289 26.49 6.89 -22.12
C PHE A 289 27.45 5.87 -22.72
N GLU A 290 28.52 6.36 -23.29
CA GLU A 290 29.63 5.52 -23.71
C GLU A 290 30.37 4.96 -22.48
N PRO A 291 30.75 3.66 -22.48
CA PRO A 291 31.44 3.07 -21.33
C PRO A 291 32.69 3.86 -20.88
N ALA A 292 33.46 4.39 -21.85
CA ALA A 292 34.61 5.21 -21.58
C ALA A 292 34.30 6.51 -20.83
N LEU A 293 33.13 7.10 -21.08
CA LEU A 293 32.67 8.32 -20.41
C LEU A 293 32.23 8.05 -18.97
N LEU A 294 31.56 6.92 -18.74
CA LEU A 294 31.19 6.50 -17.36
C LEU A 294 32.45 6.18 -16.54
N GLN A 295 33.42 5.47 -17.13
CA GLN A 295 34.70 5.19 -16.47
C GLN A 295 35.45 6.50 -16.14
N TRP A 296 35.48 7.44 -17.09
CA TRP A 296 36.05 8.77 -16.86
C TRP A 296 35.39 9.47 -15.65
N ALA A 297 34.07 9.37 -15.52
CA ALA A 297 33.36 10.02 -14.42
C ALA A 297 33.65 9.36 -13.07
N VAL A 298 33.75 8.02 -13.00
CA VAL A 298 34.11 7.29 -11.79
C VAL A 298 35.57 7.60 -11.38
N ASP A 299 36.51 7.56 -12.33
CA ASP A 299 37.94 7.82 -12.07
C ASP A 299 38.16 9.28 -11.68
N SER A 300 37.42 10.22 -12.28
CA SER A 300 37.46 11.64 -11.90
C SER A 300 36.90 11.82 -10.50
N ALA A 301 35.76 11.23 -10.16
CA ALA A 301 35.15 11.32 -8.83
C ALA A 301 36.08 10.80 -7.73
N ALA A 302 36.83 9.73 -7.99
CA ALA A 302 37.83 9.18 -7.05
C ALA A 302 38.99 10.14 -6.70
N ARG A 303 39.24 11.15 -7.54
CA ARG A 303 40.32 12.17 -7.33
C ARG A 303 39.81 13.43 -6.63
N LEU A 304 38.51 13.61 -6.53
CA LEU A 304 37.91 14.79 -5.92
C LEU A 304 37.81 14.65 -4.40
N ALA A 305 38.00 15.76 -3.69
CA ALA A 305 38.01 15.78 -2.23
C ALA A 305 36.81 16.54 -1.65
N LEU A 306 36.24 15.98 -0.57
CA LEU A 306 35.16 16.58 0.21
C LEU A 306 35.57 17.98 0.72
N ASP A 307 34.63 18.90 0.77
CA ASP A 307 34.73 20.29 1.19
C ASP A 307 35.63 21.19 0.32
N ARG A 308 36.37 20.61 -0.61
CA ARG A 308 37.24 21.33 -1.56
C ARG A 308 36.65 21.36 -2.97
N ASP A 309 36.23 20.19 -3.46
CA ASP A 309 35.73 19.97 -4.81
C ASP A 309 34.24 19.66 -4.85
N PHE A 310 33.69 19.14 -3.75
CA PHE A 310 32.26 18.88 -3.59
C PHE A 310 31.84 18.95 -2.12
N ARG A 311 30.54 19.12 -1.87
CA ARG A 311 29.93 19.08 -0.53
C ARG A 311 28.73 18.16 -0.49
N ILE A 312 28.47 17.58 0.67
CA ILE A 312 27.26 16.78 0.92
C ILE A 312 26.36 17.57 1.85
N GLY A 313 25.24 18.06 1.31
CA GLY A 313 24.24 18.82 2.05
C GLY A 313 23.48 17.96 3.07
N ALA A 314 22.80 18.61 4.01
CA ALA A 314 22.03 17.96 5.09
C ALA A 314 20.90 17.03 4.58
N GLY A 315 20.46 17.18 3.32
CA GLY A 315 19.46 16.35 2.64
C GLY A 315 20.05 15.18 1.85
N ARG A 316 21.35 14.86 1.97
CA ARG A 316 22.09 13.94 1.09
C ARG A 316 22.13 14.46 -0.37
N GLU A 317 22.10 15.77 -0.55
CA GLU A 317 22.26 16.38 -1.87
C GLU A 317 23.76 16.59 -2.14
N MET A 318 24.19 16.22 -3.35
CA MET A 318 25.56 16.39 -3.82
C MET A 318 25.71 17.74 -4.50
N GLU A 319 26.51 18.62 -3.93
CA GLU A 319 26.88 19.92 -4.51
C GLU A 319 28.29 19.81 -5.10
N VAL A 320 28.43 20.05 -6.40
CA VAL A 320 29.70 20.05 -7.10
C VAL A 320 30.23 21.49 -7.16
N LEU A 321 31.43 21.71 -6.68
CA LEU A 321 32.08 23.03 -6.71
C LEU A 321 32.81 23.26 -8.03
N PRO A 322 33.02 24.52 -8.45
CA PRO A 322 33.70 24.82 -9.71
C PRO A 322 35.11 24.21 -9.85
N SER A 323 35.82 24.00 -8.73
CA SER A 323 37.12 23.34 -8.69
C SER A 323 37.08 21.89 -9.17
N ALA A 324 35.95 21.21 -9.03
CA ALA A 324 35.81 19.83 -9.48
C ALA A 324 36.01 19.67 -10.99
N LEU A 325 35.44 20.59 -11.78
CA LEU A 325 35.56 20.56 -13.24
C LEU A 325 37.00 20.78 -13.73
N THR A 326 37.79 21.57 -13.01
CA THR A 326 39.19 21.84 -13.36
C THR A 326 40.12 20.70 -12.94
N ARG A 327 39.73 19.91 -11.92
CA ARG A 327 40.51 18.77 -11.40
C ARG A 327 40.07 17.43 -11.97
N ALA A 328 38.94 17.38 -12.60
CA ALA A 328 38.49 16.19 -13.33
C ALA A 328 39.52 15.81 -14.41
N LEU A 329 39.60 14.53 -14.70
CA LEU A 329 40.45 14.02 -15.78
C LEU A 329 40.06 14.67 -17.13
N PRO A 330 40.99 14.73 -18.10
CA PRO A 330 40.62 15.07 -19.46
C PRO A 330 39.60 14.06 -20.00
N LEU A 331 38.65 14.54 -20.82
CA LEU A 331 37.66 13.68 -21.44
C LEU A 331 38.31 12.62 -22.34
N PRO A 332 37.74 11.43 -22.46
CA PRO A 332 38.24 10.40 -23.38
C PRO A 332 38.24 10.90 -24.83
N PRO A 333 39.23 10.47 -25.65
CA PRO A 333 39.22 10.80 -27.07
C PRO A 333 38.00 10.21 -27.77
N GLY A 334 37.41 10.98 -28.68
CA GLY A 334 36.20 10.56 -29.41
C GLY A 334 34.86 10.86 -28.70
N THR A 335 34.90 11.47 -27.50
CA THR A 335 33.69 11.88 -26.78
C THR A 335 32.86 12.87 -27.62
N ALA A 336 31.55 12.62 -27.68
CA ALA A 336 30.63 13.48 -28.43
C ALA A 336 30.70 14.96 -27.99
N PRO A 337 30.57 15.93 -28.93
CA PRO A 337 30.74 17.36 -28.65
C PRO A 337 29.85 17.91 -27.53
N SER A 338 28.66 17.34 -27.34
CA SER A 338 27.74 17.70 -26.26
C SER A 338 28.34 17.55 -24.86
N TRP A 339 29.22 16.56 -24.65
CA TRP A 339 29.86 16.30 -23.34
C TRP A 339 30.98 17.26 -22.99
N HIS A 340 31.42 18.10 -23.94
CA HIS A 340 32.39 19.17 -23.67
C HIS A 340 31.74 20.36 -22.93
N ALA A 341 30.41 20.49 -22.93
CA ALA A 341 29.70 21.52 -22.21
C ALA A 341 29.86 21.33 -20.68
N PRO A 342 30.24 22.38 -19.93
CA PRO A 342 30.47 22.31 -18.48
C PRO A 342 29.28 21.74 -17.70
N ALA A 343 28.05 22.11 -18.08
CA ALA A 343 26.84 21.68 -17.40
C ALA A 343 26.63 20.15 -17.45
N TRP A 344 26.88 19.51 -18.59
CA TRP A 344 26.78 18.06 -18.75
C TRP A 344 27.88 17.33 -17.97
N ARG A 345 29.10 17.86 -18.00
CA ARG A 345 30.21 17.32 -17.21
C ARG A 345 29.95 17.43 -15.71
N GLU A 346 29.47 18.55 -15.25
CA GLU A 346 29.09 18.77 -13.85
C GLU A 346 28.00 17.78 -13.42
N GLN A 347 26.97 17.61 -14.23
CA GLN A 347 25.89 16.68 -13.93
C GLN A 347 26.41 15.24 -13.83
N LEU A 348 27.25 14.80 -14.75
CA LEU A 348 27.81 13.44 -14.72
C LEU A 348 28.74 13.22 -13.53
N LEU A 349 29.60 14.21 -13.19
CA LEU A 349 30.44 14.19 -11.99
C LEU A 349 29.60 14.16 -10.70
N ARG A 350 28.51 14.92 -10.66
CA ARG A 350 27.55 14.89 -9.54
C ARG A 350 26.98 13.51 -9.32
N GLN A 351 26.57 12.84 -10.40
CA GLN A 351 26.06 11.46 -10.32
C GLN A 351 27.14 10.45 -9.92
N ALA A 352 28.38 10.60 -10.42
CA ALA A 352 29.49 9.74 -10.05
C ALA A 352 29.89 9.89 -8.57
N LEU A 353 29.94 11.12 -8.06
CA LEU A 353 30.16 11.41 -6.63
C LEU A 353 29.01 10.86 -5.78
N THR A 354 27.79 10.97 -6.26
CA THR A 354 26.61 10.37 -5.61
C THR A 354 26.75 8.85 -5.53
N ALA A 355 27.13 8.19 -6.62
CA ALA A 355 27.37 6.74 -6.65
C ALA A 355 28.51 6.31 -5.70
N ALA A 356 29.57 7.13 -5.59
CA ALA A 356 30.71 6.83 -4.75
C ALA A 356 30.45 7.00 -3.25
N HIS A 357 29.80 8.10 -2.86
CA HIS A 357 29.70 8.53 -1.47
C HIS A 357 28.34 8.31 -0.82
N LEU A 358 27.24 8.19 -1.59
CA LEU A 358 25.91 8.06 -1.04
C LEU A 358 25.28 6.68 -1.28
N PHE A 359 25.83 5.88 -2.19
CA PHE A 359 25.32 4.54 -2.49
C PHE A 359 26.35 3.47 -2.15
N HIS A 360 26.06 2.69 -1.11
CA HIS A 360 26.94 1.65 -0.57
C HIS A 360 26.35 0.28 -0.83
N ARG A 361 27.22 -0.66 -1.20
CA ARG A 361 26.90 -2.07 -1.34
C ARG A 361 26.39 -2.64 -0.02
N ASP A 362 25.46 -3.59 -0.09
CA ASP A 362 24.80 -4.26 1.03
C ASP A 362 23.90 -3.36 1.92
N GLN A 363 23.81 -2.06 1.58
CA GLN A 363 22.87 -1.12 2.20
C GLN A 363 21.82 -0.62 1.21
N HIS A 364 22.25 -0.13 0.05
CA HIS A 364 21.40 0.48 -0.96
C HIS A 364 21.20 -0.45 -2.16
N TYR A 365 22.13 -1.35 -2.39
CA TYR A 365 22.08 -2.35 -3.45
C TYR A 365 22.89 -3.59 -3.08
N ILE A 366 22.56 -4.70 -3.75
CA ILE A 366 23.32 -5.95 -3.71
C ILE A 366 23.74 -6.35 -5.13
N LEU A 367 24.77 -7.18 -5.20
CA LEU A 367 25.17 -7.81 -6.45
C LEU A 367 24.57 -9.21 -6.52
N SER A 368 23.73 -9.47 -7.49
CA SER A 368 23.10 -10.76 -7.71
C SER A 368 23.07 -11.08 -9.21
N GLU A 369 23.48 -12.28 -9.58
CA GLU A 369 23.50 -12.74 -10.98
C GLU A 369 24.27 -11.80 -11.95
N GLY A 370 25.35 -11.17 -11.46
CA GLY A 370 26.14 -10.23 -12.25
C GLY A 370 25.46 -8.88 -12.53
N LYS A 371 24.43 -8.53 -11.77
CA LYS A 371 23.69 -7.27 -11.88
C LYS A 371 23.60 -6.54 -10.55
N VAL A 372 23.50 -5.23 -10.62
CA VAL A 372 23.14 -4.39 -9.48
C VAL A 372 21.64 -4.49 -9.25
N GLN A 373 21.24 -4.89 -8.05
CA GLN A 373 19.83 -4.92 -7.63
C GLN A 373 19.61 -3.97 -6.46
N ILE A 374 18.63 -3.09 -6.61
CA ILE A 374 18.30 -2.08 -5.58
C ILE A 374 17.68 -2.77 -4.37
N VAL A 375 18.11 -2.34 -3.18
CA VAL A 375 17.49 -2.73 -1.91
C VAL A 375 16.71 -1.55 -1.36
N ASP A 376 15.44 -1.76 -1.03
CA ASP A 376 14.64 -0.74 -0.35
C ASP A 376 15.11 -0.61 1.10
N GLU A 377 15.65 0.58 1.45
CA GLU A 377 16.17 0.85 2.79
C GLU A 377 15.13 0.66 3.91
N SER A 378 13.84 0.79 3.59
CA SER A 378 12.77 0.71 4.59
C SER A 378 12.28 -0.72 4.83
N THR A 379 12.28 -1.55 3.79
CA THR A 379 11.74 -2.91 3.83
C THR A 379 12.81 -4.00 3.75
N GLY A 380 14.03 -3.65 3.34
CA GLY A 380 15.12 -4.60 3.06
C GLY A 380 14.85 -5.50 1.84
N ARG A 381 13.79 -5.22 1.06
CA ARG A 381 13.43 -6.01 -0.11
C ARG A 381 14.29 -5.66 -1.31
N VAL A 382 14.68 -6.69 -2.04
CA VAL A 382 15.35 -6.52 -3.33
C VAL A 382 14.33 -6.15 -4.38
N MET A 383 14.61 -5.08 -5.12
CA MET A 383 13.75 -4.55 -6.19
C MET A 383 14.41 -4.80 -7.55
N ALA A 384 14.32 -6.04 -8.04
CA ALA A 384 14.99 -6.47 -9.26
C ALA A 384 14.58 -5.67 -10.53
N ASP A 385 13.34 -5.16 -10.56
CA ASP A 385 12.79 -4.42 -11.71
C ASP A 385 13.03 -2.91 -11.67
N ARG A 386 13.68 -2.39 -10.62
CA ARG A 386 13.97 -0.96 -10.49
C ARG A 386 15.40 -0.64 -10.90
N SER A 387 15.59 0.56 -11.43
CA SER A 387 16.91 1.14 -11.70
C SER A 387 16.90 2.62 -11.32
N TRP A 388 18.06 3.16 -10.94
CA TRP A 388 18.20 4.60 -10.74
C TRP A 388 18.26 5.31 -12.09
N GLU A 389 17.72 6.52 -12.11
CA GLU A 389 17.64 7.37 -13.30
C GLU A 389 18.93 8.17 -13.55
N GLN A 390 18.98 8.85 -14.69
CA GLN A 390 20.04 9.82 -15.07
C GLN A 390 21.46 9.24 -15.07
N GLY A 391 21.64 7.96 -15.40
CA GLY A 391 22.95 7.32 -15.48
C GLY A 391 23.52 6.84 -14.15
N LEU A 392 22.86 7.09 -13.03
CA LEU A 392 23.35 6.67 -11.70
C LEU A 392 23.49 5.14 -11.60
N HIS A 393 22.55 4.39 -12.20
CA HIS A 393 22.61 2.92 -12.19
C HIS A 393 23.83 2.42 -12.93
N GLN A 394 24.10 2.93 -14.13
CA GLN A 394 25.26 2.59 -14.94
C GLN A 394 26.58 3.02 -14.28
N LEU A 395 26.58 4.14 -13.56
CA LEU A 395 27.76 4.57 -12.78
C LEU A 395 28.06 3.63 -11.61
N ILE A 396 27.03 3.08 -10.96
CA ILE A 396 27.22 2.06 -9.91
C ILE A 396 27.68 0.74 -10.54
N GLU A 397 27.15 0.33 -11.68
CA GLU A 397 27.63 -0.84 -12.44
C GLU A 397 29.11 -0.67 -12.82
N THR A 398 29.49 0.51 -13.32
CA THR A 398 30.88 0.85 -13.63
C THR A 398 31.78 0.81 -12.38
N LYS A 399 31.30 1.38 -11.27
CA LYS A 399 32.01 1.34 -9.97
C LYS A 399 32.27 -0.09 -9.50
N GLU A 400 31.33 -1.01 -9.72
CA GLU A 400 31.42 -2.42 -9.32
C GLU A 400 32.04 -3.31 -10.40
N GLY A 401 32.46 -2.75 -11.54
CA GLY A 401 33.07 -3.50 -12.64
C GLY A 401 32.13 -4.47 -13.36
N LEU A 402 30.83 -4.18 -13.39
CA LEU A 402 29.80 -5.02 -14.00
C LEU A 402 29.48 -4.60 -15.43
N PRO A 403 28.91 -5.50 -16.25
CA PRO A 403 28.39 -5.14 -17.56
C PRO A 403 27.30 -4.07 -17.44
N LEU A 404 27.36 -3.06 -18.32
CA LEU A 404 26.40 -1.97 -18.31
C LEU A 404 25.03 -2.46 -18.80
N THR A 405 24.00 -2.14 -18.04
CA THR A 405 22.63 -2.35 -18.46
C THR A 405 22.17 -1.26 -19.43
N HIS A 406 21.18 -1.59 -20.26
CA HIS A 406 20.56 -0.62 -21.16
C HIS A 406 19.99 0.58 -20.37
N GLY A 407 20.06 1.75 -20.96
CA GLY A 407 19.37 2.93 -20.45
C GLY A 407 17.88 2.70 -20.37
N ARG A 408 17.21 3.40 -19.46
CA ARG A 408 15.73 3.39 -19.38
C ARG A 408 15.19 4.77 -19.73
N GLU A 409 14.32 4.83 -20.73
CA GLU A 409 13.57 6.03 -21.08
C GLU A 409 12.19 5.96 -20.43
N THR A 410 11.84 7.00 -19.67
CA THR A 410 10.51 7.11 -19.05
C THR A 410 9.49 7.43 -20.13
N LEU A 411 8.54 6.53 -20.36
CA LEU A 411 7.45 6.71 -21.33
C LEU A 411 6.25 7.41 -20.70
N ALA A 412 5.86 6.97 -19.50
CA ALA A 412 4.75 7.53 -18.76
C ALA A 412 5.00 7.44 -17.26
N ARG A 413 4.39 8.37 -16.52
CA ARG A 413 4.54 8.47 -15.08
C ARG A 413 3.24 8.93 -14.44
N MET A 414 2.88 8.35 -13.30
CA MET A 414 1.72 8.76 -12.51
C MET A 414 1.88 8.39 -11.05
N THR A 415 1.41 9.25 -10.17
CA THR A 415 1.32 8.93 -8.73
C THR A 415 0.04 8.17 -8.41
N TYR A 416 0.07 7.30 -7.38
CA TYR A 416 -1.13 6.65 -6.84
C TYR A 416 -2.22 7.66 -6.47
N GLN A 417 -1.80 8.81 -5.91
CA GLN A 417 -2.70 9.89 -5.51
C GLN A 417 -3.52 10.43 -6.69
N ARG A 418 -2.93 10.55 -7.86
CA ARG A 418 -3.66 10.98 -9.07
C ARG A 418 -4.49 9.86 -9.65
N PHE A 419 -3.97 8.65 -9.69
CA PHE A 419 -4.66 7.50 -10.25
C PHE A 419 -5.95 7.18 -9.51
N PHE A 420 -5.93 7.00 -8.19
CA PHE A 420 -7.12 6.63 -7.43
C PHE A 420 -8.23 7.68 -7.48
N ARG A 421 -7.90 8.92 -7.75
CA ARG A 421 -8.89 9.99 -7.96
C ARG A 421 -9.63 9.89 -9.30
N ARG A 422 -9.23 8.99 -10.20
CA ARG A 422 -9.92 8.71 -11.46
C ARG A 422 -11.17 7.86 -11.28
N TYR A 423 -11.27 7.13 -10.19
CA TYR A 423 -12.49 6.39 -9.90
C TYR A 423 -13.64 7.34 -9.56
N TYR A 424 -14.85 7.02 -10.04
CA TYR A 424 -16.05 7.76 -9.67
C TYR A 424 -16.35 7.61 -8.19
N LEU A 425 -16.22 6.39 -7.66
CA LEU A 425 -16.34 6.09 -6.24
C LEU A 425 -15.09 5.35 -5.78
N LEU A 426 -14.46 5.89 -4.75
CA LEU A 426 -13.30 5.30 -4.09
C LEU A 426 -13.67 4.97 -2.66
N SER A 427 -13.30 3.80 -2.20
CA SER A 427 -13.42 3.38 -0.82
C SER A 427 -12.23 2.50 -0.41
N GLY A 428 -12.13 2.15 0.84
CA GLY A 428 -11.07 1.25 1.28
C GLY A 428 -11.28 0.69 2.67
N LEU A 429 -10.46 -0.29 2.98
CA LEU A 429 -10.41 -0.99 4.25
C LEU A 429 -9.01 -0.93 4.82
N THR A 430 -8.89 -0.74 6.12
CA THR A 430 -7.62 -0.89 6.84
C THR A 430 -7.85 -1.05 8.34
N GLY A 431 -6.86 -1.58 9.05
CA GLY A 431 -6.86 -1.63 10.52
C GLY A 431 -6.41 -0.33 11.19
N THR A 432 -5.87 0.63 10.43
CA THR A 432 -5.03 1.71 10.99
C THR A 432 -5.07 3.00 10.15
N ALA A 433 -6.23 3.65 10.01
CA ALA A 433 -6.37 4.87 9.22
C ALA A 433 -6.52 6.17 10.04
N ALA A 434 -6.84 6.08 11.31
CA ALA A 434 -7.24 7.25 12.10
C ALA A 434 -6.18 8.36 12.14
N GLU A 435 -4.90 7.99 12.24
CA GLU A 435 -3.78 8.95 12.28
C GLU A 435 -3.59 9.63 10.93
N ALA A 436 -3.90 8.93 9.84
CA ALA A 436 -3.77 9.44 8.48
C ALA A 436 -5.07 10.06 7.94
N SER A 437 -6.12 10.21 8.77
CA SER A 437 -7.45 10.67 8.33
C SER A 437 -7.41 12.01 7.60
N ARG A 438 -6.56 12.94 8.06
CA ARG A 438 -6.37 14.24 7.43
C ARG A 438 -5.77 14.10 6.02
N GLU A 439 -4.78 13.23 5.85
CA GLU A 439 -4.16 12.97 4.56
C GLU A 439 -5.13 12.26 3.62
N MET A 440 -5.85 11.24 4.09
CA MET A 440 -6.89 10.55 3.32
C MET A 440 -7.94 11.51 2.80
N TRP A 441 -8.36 12.46 3.63
CA TRP A 441 -9.29 13.50 3.18
C TRP A 441 -8.68 14.50 2.21
N SER A 442 -7.49 15.05 2.52
CA SER A 442 -6.88 16.11 1.71
C SER A 442 -6.48 15.62 0.32
N VAL A 443 -5.95 14.39 0.23
CA VAL A 443 -5.42 13.81 -1.00
C VAL A 443 -6.50 13.07 -1.79
N TYR A 444 -7.24 12.17 -1.15
CA TYR A 444 -8.15 11.23 -1.82
C TYR A 444 -9.63 11.58 -1.66
N ARG A 445 -9.95 12.56 -0.79
CA ARG A 445 -11.35 12.90 -0.41
C ARG A 445 -12.08 11.75 0.27
N LEU A 446 -11.34 10.87 0.96
CA LEU A 446 -11.88 9.77 1.73
C LEU A 446 -12.06 10.15 3.20
N ARG A 447 -13.26 10.01 3.72
CA ARG A 447 -13.56 10.11 5.15
C ARG A 447 -13.25 8.78 5.83
N VAL A 448 -12.54 8.83 6.94
CA VAL A 448 -12.29 7.64 7.76
C VAL A 448 -13.48 7.41 8.68
N ARG A 449 -14.04 6.20 8.61
CA ARG A 449 -15.11 5.75 9.52
C ARG A 449 -14.58 4.60 10.38
N ARG A 450 -14.51 4.84 11.68
CA ARG A 450 -14.13 3.81 12.64
C ARG A 450 -15.29 2.88 12.90
N ILE A 451 -15.10 1.60 12.65
CA ILE A 451 -16.06 0.54 12.96
C ILE A 451 -15.62 -0.11 14.28
N PRO A 452 -16.52 -0.23 15.27
CA PRO A 452 -16.16 -0.90 16.51
C PRO A 452 -15.86 -2.39 16.27
N PRO A 453 -15.02 -3.02 17.10
CA PRO A 453 -14.79 -4.46 16.98
C PRO A 453 -16.06 -5.24 17.36
N ASN A 454 -16.23 -6.43 16.78
CA ASN A 454 -17.36 -7.32 17.08
C ASN A 454 -17.33 -7.82 18.54
N ARG A 455 -16.13 -8.10 19.06
CA ARG A 455 -15.90 -8.49 20.44
C ARG A 455 -14.84 -7.62 21.10
N PRO A 456 -14.94 -7.32 22.40
CA PRO A 456 -13.89 -6.58 23.10
C PRO A 456 -12.55 -7.31 23.04
N LYS A 457 -11.46 -6.56 22.84
CA LYS A 457 -10.11 -7.12 22.85
C LYS A 457 -9.70 -7.57 24.25
N ARG A 458 -9.13 -8.78 24.32
CA ARG A 458 -8.59 -9.36 25.55
C ARG A 458 -7.05 -9.40 25.49
N VAL A 459 -6.43 -8.24 25.28
CA VAL A 459 -4.98 -8.10 25.17
C VAL A 459 -4.34 -7.71 26.49
N LYS A 460 -3.35 -8.47 26.94
CA LYS A 460 -2.49 -8.14 28.09
C LYS A 460 -1.27 -7.37 27.56
N ARG A 461 -1.09 -6.15 28.03
CA ARG A 461 0.11 -5.35 27.73
C ARG A 461 1.16 -5.61 28.79
N LEU A 462 2.33 -6.09 28.37
CA LEU A 462 3.49 -6.23 29.24
C LEU A 462 4.31 -4.93 29.23
N PRO A 463 5.07 -4.65 30.31
CA PRO A 463 5.92 -3.46 30.38
C PRO A 463 6.87 -3.38 29.18
N ALA A 464 7.04 -2.17 28.67
CA ALA A 464 8.00 -1.91 27.60
C ALA A 464 9.41 -1.78 28.19
N HIS A 465 10.39 -2.37 27.50
CA HIS A 465 11.79 -2.32 27.85
C HIS A 465 12.56 -1.49 26.81
N CYS A 466 13.35 -0.53 27.25
CA CYS A 466 14.31 0.18 26.42
C CYS A 466 15.72 -0.11 26.91
N LEU A 467 16.53 -0.71 26.05
CA LEU A 467 17.87 -1.15 26.38
C LEU A 467 18.94 -0.18 25.81
N PRO A 468 20.12 -0.09 26.41
CA PRO A 468 21.13 0.89 25.98
C PRO A 468 21.74 0.55 24.60
N GLY A 469 21.84 -0.73 24.26
CA GLY A 469 22.47 -1.23 23.04
C GLY A 469 21.69 -2.32 22.33
N VAL A 470 22.08 -2.59 21.09
CA VAL A 470 21.42 -3.55 20.20
C VAL A 470 21.64 -5.00 20.67
N GLU A 471 22.84 -5.34 21.14
CA GLU A 471 23.14 -6.71 21.64
C GLU A 471 22.30 -7.04 22.88
N ALA A 472 22.22 -6.10 23.84
CA ALA A 472 21.37 -6.26 25.02
C ALA A 472 19.90 -6.43 24.63
N LYS A 473 19.43 -5.73 23.58
CA LYS A 473 18.09 -5.86 23.02
C LYS A 473 17.84 -7.29 22.52
N TRP A 474 18.72 -7.84 21.69
CA TRP A 474 18.54 -9.18 21.14
C TRP A 474 18.54 -10.26 22.23
N SER A 475 19.40 -10.12 23.22
CA SER A 475 19.44 -11.02 24.38
C SER A 475 18.13 -10.98 25.18
N ALA A 476 17.58 -9.79 25.44
CA ALA A 476 16.32 -9.62 26.14
C ALA A 476 15.12 -10.13 25.34
N VAL A 477 15.08 -9.89 24.02
CA VAL A 477 14.04 -10.41 23.12
C VAL A 477 14.02 -11.93 23.11
N ALA A 478 15.20 -12.54 22.97
CA ALA A 478 15.35 -14.00 22.96
C ALA A 478 14.88 -14.62 24.30
N ALA A 479 15.24 -14.00 25.44
CA ALA A 479 14.80 -14.46 26.75
C ALA A 479 13.29 -14.33 26.93
N ALA A 480 12.67 -13.21 26.52
CA ALA A 480 11.23 -13.01 26.59
C ALA A 480 10.47 -14.01 25.70
N ALA A 481 10.97 -14.22 24.46
CA ALA A 481 10.39 -15.18 23.53
C ALA A 481 10.46 -16.63 24.08
N GLN A 482 11.60 -17.01 24.63
CA GLN A 482 11.79 -18.33 25.26
C GLN A 482 10.86 -18.52 26.45
N LEU A 483 10.74 -17.53 27.34
CA LEU A 483 9.85 -17.59 28.50
C LEU A 483 8.38 -17.78 28.10
N ALA A 484 7.92 -17.03 27.11
CA ALA A 484 6.56 -17.14 26.61
C ALA A 484 6.29 -18.47 25.93
N ALA A 485 7.25 -18.97 25.14
CA ALA A 485 7.14 -20.26 24.46
C ALA A 485 7.14 -21.44 25.46
N THR A 486 7.99 -21.42 26.48
CA THR A 486 8.00 -22.44 27.55
C THR A 486 6.73 -22.41 28.38
N ALA A 487 6.07 -21.26 28.51
CA ALA A 487 4.74 -21.15 29.11
C ALA A 487 3.60 -21.67 28.20
N GLY A 488 3.91 -22.16 27.00
CA GLY A 488 2.95 -22.71 26.04
C GLY A 488 2.28 -21.66 25.13
N GLN A 489 2.69 -20.39 25.18
CA GLN A 489 2.18 -19.40 24.24
C GLN A 489 2.81 -19.57 22.85
N ALA A 490 2.06 -19.26 21.79
CA ALA A 490 2.63 -19.01 20.48
C ALA A 490 3.31 -17.63 20.49
N VAL A 491 4.49 -17.49 19.89
CA VAL A 491 5.27 -16.24 19.93
C VAL A 491 5.55 -15.74 18.53
N LEU A 492 5.20 -14.49 18.27
CA LEU A 492 5.56 -13.75 17.05
C LEU A 492 6.49 -12.59 17.39
N VAL A 493 7.69 -12.60 16.84
CA VAL A 493 8.65 -11.52 17.01
C VAL A 493 8.72 -10.70 15.72
N GLY A 494 8.33 -9.43 15.78
CA GLY A 494 8.40 -8.50 14.65
C GLY A 494 9.73 -7.78 14.60
N THR A 495 10.45 -7.90 13.47
CA THR A 495 11.71 -7.20 13.18
C THR A 495 11.53 -6.24 12.01
N ARG A 496 12.40 -5.24 11.88
CA ARG A 496 12.31 -4.22 10.83
C ARG A 496 13.00 -4.63 9.53
N SER A 497 14.06 -5.42 9.61
CA SER A 497 14.88 -5.81 8.45
C SER A 497 15.19 -7.31 8.46
N VAL A 498 15.59 -7.82 7.30
CA VAL A 498 16.07 -9.22 7.16
C VAL A 498 17.29 -9.43 8.07
N GLN A 499 18.24 -8.48 8.07
CA GLN A 499 19.42 -8.53 8.93
C GLN A 499 19.05 -8.63 10.43
N ALA A 500 18.07 -7.84 10.88
CA ALA A 500 17.58 -7.92 12.27
C ALA A 500 16.95 -9.29 12.59
N SER A 501 16.25 -9.90 11.62
CA SER A 501 15.70 -11.25 11.77
C SER A 501 16.79 -12.30 11.89
N GLU A 502 17.85 -12.18 11.09
CA GLU A 502 18.98 -13.09 11.09
C GLU A 502 19.80 -12.95 12.38
N GLN A 503 20.06 -11.72 12.86
CA GLN A 503 20.72 -11.49 14.15
C GLN A 503 19.94 -12.09 15.32
N LEU A 504 18.64 -11.92 15.37
CA LEU A 504 17.80 -12.55 16.39
C LEU A 504 17.77 -14.07 16.25
N GLY A 505 17.70 -14.58 15.02
CA GLY A 505 17.77 -16.03 14.76
C GLY A 505 19.08 -16.65 15.27
N ALA A 506 20.21 -16.01 15.02
CA ALA A 506 21.52 -16.44 15.55
C ALA A 506 21.54 -16.42 17.09
N GLU A 507 20.93 -15.41 17.74
CA GLU A 507 20.83 -15.35 19.21
C GLU A 507 19.96 -16.47 19.77
N LEU A 508 18.80 -16.76 19.16
CA LEU A 508 17.92 -17.86 19.56
C LEU A 508 18.61 -19.23 19.37
N LEU A 509 19.36 -19.39 18.27
CA LEU A 509 20.13 -20.62 18.01
C LEU A 509 21.24 -20.83 19.06
N ARG A 510 21.97 -19.78 19.44
CA ARG A 510 22.99 -19.83 20.51
C ARG A 510 22.41 -20.28 21.86
N ARG A 511 21.12 -19.99 22.10
CA ARG A 511 20.39 -20.40 23.31
C ARG A 511 19.73 -21.79 23.18
N GLY A 512 19.89 -22.46 22.05
CA GLY A 512 19.25 -23.75 21.78
C GLY A 512 17.72 -23.69 21.65
N VAL A 513 17.18 -22.52 21.28
CA VAL A 513 15.73 -22.29 21.17
C VAL A 513 15.28 -22.53 19.73
N ALA A 514 14.37 -23.50 19.53
CA ALA A 514 13.79 -23.78 18.22
C ALA A 514 12.92 -22.60 17.74
N HIS A 515 13.16 -22.13 16.54
CA HIS A 515 12.45 -21.01 15.94
C HIS A 515 12.38 -21.11 14.42
N VAL A 516 11.52 -20.31 13.80
CA VAL A 516 11.40 -20.17 12.35
C VAL A 516 11.56 -18.71 11.98
N VAL A 517 12.42 -18.42 11.01
CA VAL A 517 12.61 -17.05 10.48
C VAL A 517 11.90 -16.92 9.15
N LEU A 518 11.02 -15.94 9.06
CA LEU A 518 10.31 -15.58 7.84
C LEU A 518 11.03 -14.43 7.15
N ASN A 519 11.65 -14.72 6.03
CA ASN A 519 12.24 -13.74 5.14
C ASN A 519 11.30 -13.51 3.96
N ALA A 520 10.96 -12.25 3.66
CA ALA A 520 10.00 -11.84 2.64
C ALA A 520 10.44 -12.14 1.19
N ARG A 521 10.85 -13.39 0.90
CA ARG A 521 11.33 -13.82 -0.42
C ARG A 521 10.29 -14.57 -1.26
N GLN A 522 9.26 -15.17 -0.63
CA GLN A 522 8.27 -16.01 -1.32
C GLN A 522 6.88 -15.89 -0.65
N ASP A 523 5.98 -15.13 -1.26
CA ASP A 523 4.66 -14.81 -0.68
C ASP A 523 3.79 -16.04 -0.35
N ALA A 524 3.88 -17.13 -1.13
CA ALA A 524 3.07 -18.32 -0.91
C ALA A 524 3.57 -19.19 0.26
N GLU A 525 4.89 -19.35 0.40
CA GLU A 525 5.50 -20.08 1.53
C GLU A 525 5.33 -19.29 2.83
N GLU A 526 5.40 -17.95 2.76
CA GLU A 526 5.12 -17.08 3.89
C GLU A 526 3.75 -17.34 4.50
N ALA A 527 2.71 -17.47 3.67
CA ALA A 527 1.35 -17.68 4.14
C ALA A 527 1.20 -19.00 4.93
N GLN A 528 1.86 -20.08 4.49
CA GLN A 528 1.83 -21.37 5.17
C GLN A 528 2.57 -21.33 6.52
N ILE A 529 3.75 -20.69 6.56
CA ILE A 529 4.54 -20.57 7.79
C ILE A 529 3.82 -19.70 8.81
N VAL A 530 3.20 -18.59 8.35
CA VAL A 530 2.40 -17.71 9.21
C VAL A 530 1.17 -18.42 9.77
N ALA A 531 0.50 -19.24 8.98
CA ALA A 531 -0.62 -20.05 9.47
C ALA A 531 -0.19 -20.99 10.61
N GLN A 532 1.03 -21.52 10.56
CA GLN A 532 1.60 -22.36 11.60
C GLN A 532 2.16 -21.58 12.81
N ALA A 533 2.29 -20.26 12.72
CA ALA A 533 2.82 -19.43 13.81
C ALA A 533 1.91 -19.39 15.05
N GLY A 534 0.69 -19.91 14.95
CA GLY A 534 -0.27 -20.03 16.07
C GLY A 534 -0.11 -21.29 16.92
N VAL A 535 0.82 -22.20 16.61
CA VAL A 535 1.04 -23.45 17.35
C VAL A 535 1.69 -23.14 18.71
N SER A 536 1.20 -23.81 19.76
CA SER A 536 1.73 -23.67 21.13
C SER A 536 3.24 -23.90 21.20
N GLY A 537 3.93 -23.02 21.92
CA GLY A 537 5.39 -23.08 22.12
C GLY A 537 6.24 -22.70 20.90
N ARG A 538 5.63 -22.39 19.75
CA ARG A 538 6.37 -22.04 18.53
C ARG A 538 6.79 -20.57 18.55
N ILE A 539 8.06 -20.31 18.21
CA ILE A 539 8.61 -18.95 18.02
C ILE A 539 8.77 -18.70 16.53
N THR A 540 8.12 -17.65 16.05
CA THR A 540 8.23 -17.19 14.67
C THR A 540 8.82 -15.77 14.66
N VAL A 541 9.94 -15.60 13.98
CA VAL A 541 10.56 -14.28 13.73
C VAL A 541 10.14 -13.84 12.33
N ALA A 542 9.52 -12.69 12.22
CA ALA A 542 9.02 -12.19 10.93
C ALA A 542 9.40 -10.73 10.71
N THR A 543 9.79 -10.40 9.48
CA THR A 543 9.86 -8.98 9.11
C THR A 543 8.44 -8.40 9.08
N ASN A 544 8.34 -7.11 9.29
CA ASN A 544 7.06 -6.41 9.47
C ASN A 544 6.07 -6.56 8.31
N MET A 545 6.61 -6.77 7.10
CA MET A 545 5.81 -6.98 5.87
C MET A 545 5.45 -8.44 5.66
N ALA A 546 6.17 -9.37 6.30
CA ALA A 546 5.92 -10.80 6.16
C ALA A 546 4.57 -11.20 6.80
N GLY A 547 3.81 -12.02 6.08
CA GLY A 547 2.51 -12.51 6.52
C GLY A 547 1.41 -11.45 6.62
N ARG A 548 1.56 -10.28 6.00
CA ARG A 548 0.48 -9.28 5.91
C ARG A 548 -0.71 -9.87 5.13
N GLY A 549 -1.93 -9.62 5.61
CA GLY A 549 -3.13 -10.23 5.03
C GLY A 549 -3.40 -11.68 5.43
N THR A 550 -2.49 -12.33 6.19
CA THR A 550 -2.68 -13.69 6.70
C THR A 550 -3.07 -13.67 8.17
N ASP A 551 -4.05 -14.50 8.54
CA ASP A 551 -4.53 -14.63 9.92
C ASP A 551 -3.74 -15.70 10.66
N ILE A 552 -3.26 -15.36 11.88
CA ILE A 552 -2.62 -16.29 12.79
C ILE A 552 -3.67 -16.74 13.78
N LYS A 553 -4.05 -18.03 13.74
CA LYS A 553 -5.03 -18.61 14.64
C LYS A 553 -4.29 -19.44 15.70
N PRO A 554 -4.27 -19.00 16.98
CA PRO A 554 -3.72 -19.80 18.06
C PRO A 554 -4.47 -21.14 18.19
N ASP A 555 -3.74 -22.23 18.39
CA ASP A 555 -4.35 -23.52 18.67
C ASP A 555 -5.00 -23.55 20.08
N ALA A 556 -5.66 -24.64 20.44
CA ALA A 556 -6.35 -24.74 21.73
C ALA A 556 -5.38 -24.63 22.92
N ALA A 557 -4.19 -25.20 22.80
CA ALA A 557 -3.16 -25.19 23.85
C ALA A 557 -2.59 -23.77 24.01
N ALA A 558 -2.25 -23.10 22.90
CA ALA A 558 -1.79 -21.71 22.94
C ALA A 558 -2.85 -20.76 23.53
N ARG A 559 -4.14 -20.95 23.17
CA ARG A 559 -5.24 -20.16 23.74
C ARG A 559 -5.37 -20.32 25.26
N ALA A 560 -5.25 -21.58 25.75
CA ALA A 560 -5.26 -21.86 27.19
C ALA A 560 -4.07 -21.24 27.91
N ALA A 561 -2.90 -21.17 27.27
CA ALA A 561 -1.68 -20.56 27.79
C ALA A 561 -1.66 -19.02 27.72
N GLY A 562 -2.70 -18.36 27.18
CA GLY A 562 -2.79 -16.93 27.06
C GLY A 562 -2.71 -16.38 25.63
N GLY A 563 -2.78 -17.26 24.62
CA GLY A 563 -2.87 -16.90 23.21
C GLY A 563 -1.55 -16.51 22.57
N LEU A 564 -1.61 -15.68 21.52
CA LEU A 564 -0.43 -15.23 20.77
C LEU A 564 0.27 -14.09 21.53
N HIS A 565 1.56 -14.30 21.86
CA HIS A 565 2.45 -13.26 22.37
C HIS A 565 3.17 -12.56 21.22
N VAL A 566 3.03 -11.25 21.10
CA VAL A 566 3.66 -10.43 20.05
C VAL A 566 4.71 -9.52 20.66
N ILE A 567 5.97 -9.65 20.19
CA ILE A 567 7.09 -8.81 20.60
C ILE A 567 7.46 -7.87 19.46
N LEU A 568 7.45 -6.56 19.74
CA LEU A 568 7.98 -5.52 18.86
C LEU A 568 9.43 -5.23 19.25
N THR A 569 10.37 -5.40 18.31
CA THR A 569 11.80 -5.24 18.59
C THR A 569 12.36 -3.87 18.18
N GLU A 570 11.64 -3.15 17.33
CA GLU A 570 12.00 -1.82 16.85
C GLU A 570 10.74 -0.99 16.62
N ILE A 571 10.77 0.28 17.05
CA ILE A 571 9.69 1.22 16.78
C ILE A 571 9.75 1.66 15.31
N HIS A 572 8.60 1.63 14.62
CA HIS A 572 8.49 2.09 13.26
C HIS A 572 8.30 3.62 13.18
N GLU A 573 8.54 4.16 12.00
CA GLU A 573 8.34 5.59 11.72
C GLU A 573 6.88 6.03 11.88
N SER A 574 5.96 5.08 11.76
CA SER A 574 4.52 5.34 11.93
C SER A 574 3.91 4.45 13.00
N PRO A 575 3.11 5.01 13.94
CA PRO A 575 2.39 4.22 14.94
C PRO A 575 1.37 3.25 14.34
N ARG A 576 0.95 3.46 13.08
CA ARG A 576 0.08 2.54 12.33
C ARG A 576 0.71 1.17 12.19
N VAL A 577 1.98 1.14 11.82
CA VAL A 577 2.73 -0.09 11.56
C VAL A 577 2.91 -0.90 12.85
N ASP A 578 3.25 -0.23 13.96
CA ASP A 578 3.31 -0.86 15.28
C ASP A 578 1.96 -1.44 15.69
N ARG A 579 0.87 -0.70 15.44
CA ARG A 579 -0.49 -1.19 15.72
C ARG A 579 -0.90 -2.39 14.84
N GLN A 580 -0.44 -2.45 13.60
CA GLN A 580 -0.70 -3.60 12.72
C GLN A 580 -0.02 -4.86 13.25
N LEU A 581 1.24 -4.74 13.73
CA LEU A 581 1.95 -5.84 14.35
C LEU A 581 1.25 -6.30 15.64
N PHE A 582 1.00 -5.38 16.57
CA PHE A 582 0.26 -5.68 17.80
C PHE A 582 -1.17 -6.17 17.55
N GLY A 583 -1.79 -5.75 16.45
CA GLY A 583 -3.11 -6.19 16.01
C GLY A 583 -3.17 -7.65 15.56
N ARG A 584 -2.04 -8.34 15.49
CA ARG A 584 -2.01 -9.78 15.25
C ARG A 584 -2.38 -10.59 16.50
N SER A 585 -2.18 -10.03 17.69
CA SER A 585 -2.57 -10.63 18.97
C SER A 585 -4.02 -10.27 19.33
N ALA A 586 -4.66 -11.13 20.11
CA ALA A 586 -5.98 -10.95 20.70
C ALA A 586 -7.08 -10.62 19.66
N ARG A 587 -7.13 -11.36 18.55
CA ARG A 587 -8.15 -11.24 17.51
C ARG A 587 -9.47 -11.88 17.94
N GLN A 588 -10.59 -11.35 17.46
CA GLN A 588 -11.94 -11.91 17.69
C GLN A 588 -12.29 -12.19 19.16
N GLY A 589 -11.70 -11.41 20.10
CA GLY A 589 -11.91 -11.60 21.53
C GLY A 589 -11.13 -12.75 22.16
N GLU A 590 -10.22 -13.39 21.44
CA GLU A 590 -9.26 -14.36 21.97
C GLU A 590 -8.27 -13.69 22.93
N PRO A 591 -7.70 -14.43 23.90
CA PRO A 591 -6.63 -13.90 24.72
C PRO A 591 -5.36 -13.68 23.90
N GLY A 592 -4.52 -12.75 24.36
CA GLY A 592 -3.21 -12.50 23.76
C GLY A 592 -2.39 -11.52 24.58
N SER A 593 -1.10 -11.43 24.30
CA SER A 593 -0.21 -10.50 24.97
C SER A 593 0.70 -9.76 23.99
N ILE A 594 1.10 -8.54 24.36
CA ILE A 594 1.98 -7.70 23.55
C ILE A 594 3.07 -7.09 24.42
N GLN A 595 4.27 -6.97 23.86
CA GLN A 595 5.42 -6.35 24.51
C GLN A 595 6.27 -5.59 23.50
N ALA A 596 6.85 -4.45 23.92
CA ALA A 596 7.87 -3.73 23.17
C ALA A 596 9.21 -3.88 23.89
N ILE A 597 10.24 -4.37 23.17
CA ILE A 597 11.62 -4.48 23.67
C ILE A 597 12.52 -3.82 22.62
N VAL A 598 12.95 -2.60 22.90
CA VAL A 598 13.62 -1.71 21.95
C VAL A 598 14.96 -1.24 22.46
N SER A 599 15.79 -0.62 21.63
CA SER A 599 17.05 -0.02 22.02
C SER A 599 17.03 1.50 21.88
N ALA A 600 17.67 2.20 22.80
CA ALA A 600 17.93 3.64 22.68
C ALA A 600 18.85 3.98 21.48
N ALA A 601 19.53 2.97 20.92
CA ALA A 601 20.38 3.06 19.73
C ALA A 601 19.62 2.77 18.42
N ASP A 602 18.33 2.43 18.46
CA ASP A 602 17.55 2.19 17.24
C ASP A 602 17.48 3.45 16.37
N ALA A 603 17.59 3.27 15.04
CA ALA A 603 17.71 4.35 14.06
C ALA A 603 16.58 5.42 14.15
N VAL A 604 15.37 5.03 14.54
CA VAL A 604 14.24 5.95 14.73
C VAL A 604 14.52 6.99 15.82
N PHE A 605 15.40 6.67 16.77
CA PHE A 605 15.75 7.55 17.91
C PHE A 605 17.03 8.37 17.68
N GLU A 606 17.79 8.13 16.65
CA GLU A 606 19.06 8.83 16.39
C GLU A 606 18.94 10.35 16.42
N ARG A 607 17.84 10.87 15.87
CA ARG A 607 17.55 12.32 15.78
C ARG A 607 16.90 12.89 17.03
N GLN A 608 16.73 12.09 18.08
CA GLN A 608 16.11 12.54 19.32
C GLN A 608 17.16 13.02 20.31
N PRO A 609 16.79 13.92 21.25
CA PRO A 609 17.73 14.45 22.24
C PRO A 609 18.39 13.33 23.06
N PRO A 610 19.74 13.35 23.23
CA PRO A 610 20.46 12.31 23.97
C PRO A 610 19.96 12.11 25.41
N TRP A 611 19.58 13.20 26.07
CA TRP A 611 19.07 13.13 27.44
C TRP A 611 17.75 12.35 27.52
N LEU A 612 16.83 12.53 26.54
CA LEU A 612 15.56 11.83 26.52
C LEU A 612 15.76 10.32 26.21
N ARG A 613 16.71 9.99 25.33
CA ARG A 613 17.10 8.60 25.06
C ARG A 613 17.66 7.91 26.29
N ARG A 614 18.51 8.61 27.07
CA ARG A 614 19.07 8.09 28.34
C ARG A 614 17.99 7.86 29.39
N LEU A 615 17.05 8.79 29.56
CA LEU A 615 15.91 8.64 30.50
C LEU A 615 14.97 7.50 30.14
N ALA A 616 14.86 7.17 28.84
CA ALA A 616 14.02 6.08 28.36
C ALA A 616 14.63 4.69 28.60
N VAL A 617 15.93 4.58 28.90
CA VAL A 617 16.58 3.30 29.19
C VAL A 617 16.09 2.73 30.50
N GLY A 618 15.59 1.49 30.46
CA GLY A 618 15.06 0.76 31.60
C GLY A 618 13.67 0.16 31.36
N CYS A 619 13.02 -0.21 32.43
CA CYS A 619 11.68 -0.80 32.42
C CYS A 619 10.85 -0.24 33.56
N GLY A 620 9.61 0.16 33.27
CA GLY A 620 8.66 0.68 34.24
C GLY A 620 8.94 2.10 34.76
N GLY A 621 8.01 2.66 35.52
CA GLY A 621 8.14 3.97 36.17
C GLY A 621 8.45 5.12 35.21
N THR A 622 9.45 5.93 35.57
CA THR A 622 9.87 7.09 34.77
C THR A 622 10.45 6.74 33.43
N ALA A 623 11.14 5.58 33.29
CA ALA A 623 11.71 5.11 32.03
C ALA A 623 10.63 4.79 31.00
N GLU A 624 9.53 4.17 31.41
CA GLU A 624 8.41 3.86 30.53
C GLU A 624 7.69 5.12 30.03
N LEU A 625 7.50 6.11 30.89
CA LEU A 625 6.94 7.42 30.51
C LEU A 625 7.87 8.17 29.54
N ALA A 626 9.17 8.14 29.79
CA ALA A 626 10.17 8.73 28.92
C ALA A 626 10.22 8.01 27.57
N LEU A 627 10.16 6.68 27.53
CA LEU A 627 10.07 5.89 26.30
C LEU A 627 8.80 6.26 25.50
N ALA A 628 7.65 6.34 26.16
CA ALA A 628 6.41 6.73 25.50
C ALA A 628 6.47 8.15 24.90
N ALA A 629 7.15 9.08 25.58
CA ALA A 629 7.39 10.44 25.06
C ALA A 629 8.37 10.42 23.88
N LEU A 630 9.46 9.65 23.99
CA LEU A 630 10.47 9.46 22.95
C LEU A 630 9.85 8.89 21.66
N VAL A 631 9.06 7.83 21.79
CA VAL A 631 8.35 7.18 20.69
C VAL A 631 7.40 8.16 20.00
N ARG A 632 6.51 8.81 20.77
CA ARG A 632 5.55 9.78 20.21
C ARG A 632 6.23 10.91 19.44
N ARG A 633 7.32 11.45 19.99
CA ARG A 633 8.10 12.52 19.34
C ARG A 633 8.77 12.03 18.06
N ALA A 634 9.44 10.88 18.11
CA ALA A 634 10.13 10.29 16.98
C ALA A 634 9.16 10.00 15.82
N GLN A 635 8.05 9.32 16.10
CA GLN A 635 7.02 8.99 15.12
C GLN A 635 6.34 10.23 14.53
N SER A 636 5.99 11.22 15.37
CA SER A 636 5.39 12.47 14.88
C SER A 636 6.32 13.23 13.93
N MET A 637 7.63 13.25 14.20
CA MET A 637 8.61 13.87 13.32
C MET A 637 8.77 13.08 12.00
N ALA A 638 8.86 11.76 12.07
CA ALA A 638 8.97 10.89 10.90
C ALA A 638 7.73 10.98 10.00
N GLU A 639 6.53 10.93 10.56
CA GLU A 639 5.28 11.07 9.79
C GLU A 639 5.14 12.42 9.11
N ARG A 640 5.48 13.52 9.80
CA ARG A 640 5.47 14.87 9.19
C ARG A 640 6.44 14.95 8.01
N ARG A 641 7.62 14.31 8.11
CA ARG A 641 8.59 14.25 7.02
C ARG A 641 8.05 13.43 5.85
N ALA A 642 7.56 12.23 6.12
CA ALA A 642 7.00 11.35 5.11
C ALA A 642 5.79 12.01 4.38
N TYR A 643 4.93 12.70 5.11
CA TYR A 643 3.81 13.45 4.53
C TYR A 643 4.28 14.57 3.59
N ARG A 644 5.32 15.34 3.98
CA ARG A 644 5.89 16.37 3.10
C ARG A 644 6.44 15.77 1.80
N VAL A 645 7.19 14.67 1.90
CA VAL A 645 7.71 13.97 0.71
C VAL A 645 6.59 13.56 -0.23
N ARG A 646 5.50 12.94 0.28
CA ARG A 646 4.35 12.54 -0.55
C ARG A 646 3.64 13.74 -1.20
N LEU A 647 3.53 14.86 -0.48
CA LEU A 647 2.97 16.10 -1.06
C LEU A 647 3.86 16.68 -2.16
N GLN A 648 5.17 16.70 -1.95
CA GLN A 648 6.13 17.16 -2.97
C GLN A 648 6.06 16.26 -4.22
N THR A 649 6.02 14.95 -4.05
CA THR A 649 5.85 13.99 -5.16
C THR A 649 4.56 14.28 -5.95
N LEU A 650 3.46 14.51 -5.26
CA LEU A 650 2.18 14.86 -5.90
C LEU A 650 2.22 16.22 -6.62
N GLN A 651 2.85 17.24 -6.02
CA GLN A 651 2.99 18.56 -6.63
C GLN A 651 3.84 18.47 -7.89
N HIS A 652 4.99 17.82 -7.81
CA HIS A 652 5.88 17.62 -8.95
C HIS A 652 5.19 16.86 -10.10
N ASP A 653 4.43 15.81 -9.80
CA ASP A 653 3.65 15.07 -10.80
C ASP A 653 2.57 15.95 -11.46
N ARG A 654 1.92 16.85 -10.70
CA ARG A 654 0.96 17.82 -11.25
C ARG A 654 1.62 18.87 -12.14
N GLU A 655 2.78 19.36 -11.76
CA GLU A 655 3.55 20.35 -12.54
C GLU A 655 4.02 19.75 -13.85
N LEU A 656 4.64 18.59 -13.81
CA LEU A 656 5.05 17.86 -15.02
C LEU A 656 3.87 17.66 -15.99
N HIS A 657 2.72 17.25 -15.48
CA HIS A 657 1.54 17.07 -16.31
C HIS A 657 1.04 18.39 -16.94
N ARG A 658 1.13 19.52 -16.24
CA ARG A 658 0.81 20.83 -16.80
C ARG A 658 1.79 21.21 -17.92
N TRP A 659 3.09 21.03 -17.71
CA TRP A 659 4.12 21.33 -18.70
C TRP A 659 3.97 20.48 -19.96
N ILE A 660 3.72 19.19 -19.81
CA ILE A 660 3.53 18.26 -20.94
C ILE A 660 2.23 18.60 -21.70
N GLY A 661 1.16 18.92 -20.98
CA GLY A 661 -0.10 19.39 -21.59
C GLY A 661 0.07 20.69 -22.39
N PHE A 662 0.92 21.61 -21.94
CA PHE A 662 1.25 22.85 -22.65
C PHE A 662 2.10 22.58 -23.90
N ALA A 663 3.01 21.60 -23.85
CA ALA A 663 3.84 21.20 -24.98
C ALA A 663 3.08 20.39 -26.07
N GLY A 664 1.78 20.20 -25.95
CA GLY A 664 0.95 19.47 -26.92
C GLY A 664 1.14 17.95 -26.90
N ARG A 665 1.94 17.42 -26.02
CA ARG A 665 2.05 15.97 -25.75
C ARG A 665 1.11 15.63 -24.61
N VAL A 666 -0.01 15.00 -24.91
CA VAL A 666 -0.93 14.47 -23.90
C VAL A 666 -0.40 13.14 -23.40
N THR A 667 0.13 13.13 -22.19
CA THR A 667 0.49 11.90 -21.46
C THR A 667 -0.51 11.61 -20.34
#